data_506ed723f70a3240215fd557708b4f4a
#
_entry.id   506ed723f70a3240215fd557708b4f4a
#
_cell.length_a   1.000
_cell.length_b   1.000
_cell.length_c   1.000
_cell.angle_alpha   90.00
_cell.angle_beta   90.00
_cell.angle_gamma   90.00
#
_symmetry.space_group_name_H-M   'P 1'
#
loop_
_entity.id
_entity.type
_entity.pdbx_description
1 polymer ?
#
loop_
_entity_poly.entity_id
_entity_poly.type
_entity_poly.pdbx_seq_one_letter_code
_entity_poly.pdbx_strand_id
1 'polypeptide(L)'
;VAFRSGKFRRGRRLIRTPRLWHNEHGSITIFLSLILAVMLAFVAIFIDYSRMSALKAKSERLLHAATRSVMSAYVPELQRSYGLFAYGDTDPAMILSGVLDRSLAYKARIDVLPILDAKRLSSSVELSRELGGYDVFAAQINEEMKYKAPVNFALEVVGRFKPMSQAMKEASGTVEILAQIQQLYDRREAELDRMLNIQQTAGHQTDGLVEQIGTNGARELADASLGGGVFSAADMAAQYDDYKRQQESAAFGAPPADGSGNEAADTGWFERMQRQSKIAAYESGSRRLADRMQAAVTRALPPHTNDMRKASEHLLQAQRINAEMEAVIAAAGRRGADGAYDAVTRSDMSGAAGGPAGGNASVRQKLRELPLPDRFFVGMRQRIEGQERDFSSLRTDVEALREMLPRALEYSGMNGYALKGLVRAAGRAAGAYNDRYGGRGSVIREIEAELKSHRADDELRKREERIASGKLREANEKIAFLSRAVGHQADFRRVERFYRENLKLNRGIAAAVSADRPEKDSAAAGKYAMERMDGFFGGMAGMLDATGDRLLQNEYASDHFSHFDYAKVQALTLPGTPFDGAAAGDLLSVENQELEYILYGFGHPGGNLAAAYGEIFAMRLAIRTMESLADPAVLAFGNPLVILAKALVHGITQALVDMTMLAEQGYVELSKTLKIKLTYKDHLRLFLFAHPGSDSRLSRMLAIIRLDTGINPDDHYTYLSADAGITMPVWFLPGVMRTLRIGGGAWEAGAYTVDLQADYSY
;
A
#
# COMPACT_ATOMS: atom_id res chain seq x y z
N VAL A 1 85.94 -42.39 25.54
CA VAL A 1 87.22 -43.07 25.57
C VAL A 1 88.19 -42.22 24.74
N ALA A 2 88.86 -41.29 25.33
CA ALA A 2 90.18 -41.31 26.02
C ALA A 2 91.38 -41.51 25.08
N PHE A 3 92.28 -40.52 25.27
CA PHE A 3 93.72 -40.54 25.07
C PHE A 3 94.26 -40.36 23.62
N ARG A 4 95.28 -39.59 23.30
CA ARG A 4 96.45 -39.07 24.08
C ARG A 4 97.18 -37.99 23.32
N SER A 5 97.55 -36.94 23.91
CA SER A 5 98.73 -36.12 23.89
C SER A 5 99.94 -36.55 23.06
N GLY A 6 100.51 -35.61 22.39
CA GLY A 6 101.90 -35.69 21.88
C GLY A 6 102.43 -34.28 21.62
N LYS A 7 103.17 -33.76 22.61
CA LYS A 7 104.03 -32.58 22.49
C LYS A 7 105.21 -32.86 21.57
N PHE A 8 105.43 -31.98 20.59
CA PHE A 8 106.74 -31.79 20.08
C PHE A 8 107.16 -30.31 19.99
N ARG A 9 108.30 -30.06 20.52
CA ARG A 9 108.98 -28.78 20.72
C ARG A 9 109.71 -28.30 19.48
N ARG A 10 109.80 -26.98 19.34
CA ARG A 10 110.92 -26.15 18.87
C ARG A 10 111.25 -26.09 17.40
N GLY A 11 111.21 -24.88 16.92
CA GLY A 11 112.03 -24.37 15.84
C GLY A 11 111.71 -22.91 15.52
N ARG A 12 112.09 -21.98 16.42
CA ARG A 12 112.17 -20.57 16.01
C ARG A 12 113.17 -20.40 14.86
N ARG A 13 112.63 -20.22 13.69
CA ARG A 13 113.46 -19.59 12.63
C ARG A 13 112.94 -18.13 12.52
N LEU A 14 113.77 -17.21 12.95
CA LEU A 14 113.66 -15.80 12.63
C LEU A 14 113.79 -15.64 11.12
N ILE A 15 112.63 -15.41 10.49
CA ILE A 15 112.62 -14.93 9.14
C ILE A 15 112.96 -13.45 9.18
N ARG A 16 114.10 -13.07 8.75
CA ARG A 16 114.51 -11.71 8.45
C ARG A 16 113.50 -11.15 7.45
N THR A 17 112.69 -10.25 7.84
CA THR A 17 111.86 -9.41 6.94
C THR A 17 112.79 -8.53 6.14
N PRO A 18 112.76 -8.57 4.82
CA PRO A 18 113.54 -7.64 4.01
C PRO A 18 112.98 -6.21 4.33
N ARG A 19 113.96 -5.32 4.59
CA ARG A 19 113.69 -3.84 4.67
C ARG A 19 113.27 -3.39 3.28
N LEU A 20 111.94 -3.46 2.96
CA LEU A 20 111.35 -2.87 1.72
C LEU A 20 110.58 -1.55 2.02
N TRP A 21 110.74 -0.99 3.20
CA TRP A 21 109.90 0.11 3.62
C TRP A 21 110.65 1.47 3.72
N HIS A 22 111.72 1.63 3.05
CA HIS A 22 112.44 2.92 3.00
C HIS A 22 112.88 3.27 1.59
N ASN A 23 112.03 3.25 0.62
CA ASN A 23 112.27 3.86 -0.66
C ASN A 23 111.21 4.93 -0.87
N GLU A 24 111.49 6.17 -0.50
CA GLU A 24 110.56 7.33 -0.52
C GLU A 24 110.14 7.70 -1.98
N HIS A 25 110.84 7.18 -3.00
CA HIS A 25 110.50 7.50 -4.40
C HIS A 25 109.28 6.70 -4.95
N GLY A 26 108.78 5.64 -4.22
CA GLY A 26 107.59 4.86 -4.61
C GLY A 26 106.29 5.22 -3.87
N SER A 27 106.35 6.06 -2.87
CA SER A 27 105.17 6.37 -1.98
C SER A 27 104.04 7.07 -2.73
N ILE A 28 104.33 7.99 -3.63
CA ILE A 28 103.36 8.75 -4.42
C ILE A 28 102.64 7.84 -5.43
N THR A 29 103.37 6.89 -6.06
CA THR A 29 102.75 5.95 -7.02
C THR A 29 101.85 4.93 -6.32
N ILE A 30 102.26 4.47 -5.12
CA ILE A 30 101.40 3.57 -4.32
C ILE A 30 100.13 4.34 -3.82
N PHE A 31 100.28 5.55 -3.35
CA PHE A 31 99.17 6.41 -2.96
C PHE A 31 98.25 6.73 -4.13
N LEU A 32 98.80 7.10 -5.30
CA LEU A 32 98.00 7.38 -6.50
C LEU A 32 97.28 6.15 -7.00
N SER A 33 97.97 4.95 -6.98
CA SER A 33 97.33 3.66 -7.39
C SER A 33 96.21 3.26 -6.41
N LEU A 34 96.36 3.51 -5.10
CA LEU A 34 95.32 3.26 -4.10
C LEU A 34 94.11 4.20 -4.29
N ILE A 35 94.37 5.49 -4.51
CA ILE A 35 93.26 6.46 -4.85
C ILE A 35 92.59 6.01 -6.13
N LEU A 36 93.31 5.72 -7.18
CA LEU A 36 92.76 5.22 -8.45
C LEU A 36 91.97 3.92 -8.24
N ALA A 37 92.40 3.01 -7.41
CA ALA A 37 91.66 1.78 -7.14
C ALA A 37 90.36 2.09 -6.36
N VAL A 38 90.41 3.02 -5.36
CA VAL A 38 89.22 3.48 -4.65
C VAL A 38 88.25 4.20 -5.58
N MET A 39 88.76 5.08 -6.42
CA MET A 39 87.96 5.76 -7.43
C MET A 39 87.24 4.79 -8.38
N LEU A 40 88.01 3.82 -8.92
CA LEU A 40 87.48 2.75 -9.81
C LEU A 40 86.42 1.92 -9.06
N ALA A 41 86.67 1.54 -7.79
CA ALA A 41 85.70 0.85 -6.97
C ALA A 41 84.45 1.64 -6.76
N PHE A 42 84.58 2.98 -6.50
CA PHE A 42 83.45 3.88 -6.34
C PHE A 42 82.61 4.01 -7.62
N VAL A 43 83.30 4.19 -8.79
CA VAL A 43 82.63 4.25 -10.09
C VAL A 43 81.90 2.94 -10.39
N ALA A 44 82.52 1.80 -10.07
CA ALA A 44 81.92 0.48 -10.24
C ALA A 44 80.67 0.30 -9.42
N ILE A 45 80.68 0.73 -8.11
CA ILE A 45 79.49 0.74 -7.22
C ILE A 45 78.42 1.68 -7.78
N PHE A 46 78.80 2.85 -8.26
CA PHE A 46 77.89 3.82 -8.83
C PHE A 46 77.20 3.34 -10.11
N ILE A 47 77.93 2.61 -10.98
CA ILE A 47 77.36 2.00 -12.18
C ILE A 47 76.32 0.96 -11.79
N ASP A 48 76.64 0.03 -10.89
CA ASP A 48 75.69 -1.00 -10.46
C ASP A 48 74.50 -0.43 -9.73
N TYR A 49 74.67 0.60 -8.90
CA TYR A 49 73.59 1.34 -8.27
C TYR A 49 72.67 1.98 -9.31
N SER A 50 73.24 2.65 -10.31
CA SER A 50 72.47 3.25 -11.40
C SER A 50 71.69 2.21 -12.20
N ARG A 51 72.30 1.04 -12.45
CA ARG A 51 71.63 -0.10 -13.11
C ARG A 51 70.48 -0.66 -12.28
N MET A 52 70.67 -0.83 -10.96
CA MET A 52 69.60 -1.28 -10.05
C MET A 52 68.45 -0.29 -10.00
N SER A 53 68.75 1.00 -9.92
CA SER A 53 67.73 2.07 -9.95
C SER A 53 66.98 2.06 -11.29
N ALA A 54 67.69 1.93 -12.39
CA ALA A 54 67.07 1.85 -13.71
C ALA A 54 66.24 0.56 -13.89
N LEU A 55 66.71 -0.58 -13.32
CA LEU A 55 65.93 -1.81 -13.30
C LEU A 55 64.63 -1.64 -12.53
N LYS A 56 64.68 -1.08 -11.32
CA LYS A 56 63.50 -0.85 -10.53
C LYS A 56 62.47 0.00 -11.30
N ALA A 57 62.87 1.15 -11.80
CA ALA A 57 61.99 2.04 -12.54
C ALA A 57 61.43 1.42 -13.84
N LYS A 58 62.26 0.64 -14.57
CA LYS A 58 61.78 -0.08 -15.76
C LYS A 58 60.80 -1.19 -15.39
N SER A 59 61.09 -1.96 -14.35
CA SER A 59 60.29 -3.07 -13.91
C SER A 59 58.93 -2.63 -13.39
N GLU A 60 58.84 -1.53 -12.62
CA GLU A 60 57.58 -0.90 -12.19
C GLU A 60 56.73 -0.55 -13.41
N ARG A 61 57.28 0.15 -14.39
CA ARG A 61 56.56 0.53 -15.62
C ARG A 61 56.11 -0.68 -16.43
N LEU A 62 56.95 -1.73 -16.50
CA LEU A 62 56.60 -2.96 -17.19
C LEU A 62 55.48 -3.72 -16.47
N LEU A 63 55.52 -3.79 -15.16
CA LEU A 63 54.47 -4.46 -14.38
C LEU A 63 53.16 -3.74 -14.55
N HIS A 64 53.11 -2.40 -14.44
CA HIS A 64 51.90 -1.61 -14.72
C HIS A 64 51.40 -1.76 -16.18
N ALA A 65 52.30 -1.86 -17.15
CA ALA A 65 51.93 -2.13 -18.54
C ALA A 65 51.38 -3.54 -18.72
N ALA A 66 51.97 -4.51 -18.02
CA ALA A 66 51.54 -5.90 -18.05
C ALA A 66 50.17 -6.09 -17.37
N THR A 67 49.93 -5.46 -16.22
CA THR A 67 48.59 -5.47 -15.56
C THR A 67 47.50 -4.85 -16.45
N ARG A 68 47.81 -3.73 -17.13
CA ARG A 68 46.89 -3.17 -18.14
C ARG A 68 46.63 -4.10 -19.30
N SER A 69 47.67 -4.83 -19.76
CA SER A 69 47.51 -5.79 -20.84
C SER A 69 46.65 -6.99 -20.43
N VAL A 70 46.76 -7.44 -19.17
CA VAL A 70 45.87 -8.46 -18.62
C VAL A 70 44.45 -7.95 -18.63
N MET A 71 44.21 -6.78 -18.06
CA MET A 71 42.86 -6.20 -17.94
C MET A 71 42.27 -5.74 -19.28
N SER A 72 43.06 -5.67 -20.36
CA SER A 72 42.50 -5.47 -21.71
C SER A 72 41.72 -6.68 -22.25
N ALA A 73 41.82 -7.84 -21.59
CA ALA A 73 41.05 -9.04 -21.90
C ALA A 73 39.70 -9.06 -21.18
N TYR A 74 38.97 -7.96 -21.26
CA TYR A 74 37.64 -7.86 -20.72
C TYR A 74 36.59 -8.59 -21.58
N VAL A 75 35.39 -8.84 -21.02
CA VAL A 75 34.25 -9.44 -21.72
C VAL A 75 33.59 -8.41 -22.63
N PRO A 76 33.71 -8.51 -23.97
CA PRO A 76 33.17 -7.47 -24.88
C PRO A 76 31.66 -7.34 -24.84
N GLU A 77 30.94 -8.42 -24.52
CA GLU A 77 29.49 -8.45 -24.49
C GLU A 77 28.95 -7.58 -23.36
N LEU A 78 29.51 -7.68 -22.14
CA LEU A 78 29.15 -6.84 -21.01
C LEU A 78 29.40 -5.35 -21.28
N GLN A 79 30.52 -5.04 -21.92
CA GLN A 79 30.87 -3.65 -22.24
C GLN A 79 29.94 -3.07 -23.30
N ARG A 80 29.59 -3.84 -24.33
CA ARG A 80 28.82 -3.36 -25.48
C ARG A 80 27.36 -3.16 -25.12
N SER A 81 26.77 -4.10 -24.36
CA SER A 81 25.35 -4.10 -24.03
C SER A 81 25.05 -3.28 -22.78
N TYR A 82 25.95 -3.30 -21.79
CA TYR A 82 25.71 -2.74 -20.46
C TYR A 82 26.74 -1.71 -19.98
N GLY A 83 27.77 -1.40 -20.79
CA GLY A 83 28.84 -0.48 -20.39
C GLY A 83 29.71 -0.98 -19.23
N LEU A 84 29.63 -2.28 -18.91
CA LEU A 84 30.31 -2.90 -17.77
C LEU A 84 31.60 -3.58 -18.17
N PHE A 85 32.59 -3.49 -17.31
CA PHE A 85 33.89 -4.14 -17.52
C PHE A 85 34.11 -5.20 -16.46
N ALA A 86 34.46 -6.40 -16.92
CA ALA A 86 34.94 -7.47 -16.08
C ALA A 86 35.92 -8.33 -16.86
N TYR A 87 36.88 -8.94 -16.18
CA TYR A 87 37.87 -9.81 -16.77
C TYR A 87 37.21 -11.04 -17.40
N GLY A 88 37.67 -11.42 -18.60
CA GLY A 88 37.14 -12.57 -19.33
C GLY A 88 37.79 -13.91 -18.93
N ASP A 89 37.49 -14.96 -19.70
CA ASP A 89 37.87 -16.35 -19.38
C ASP A 89 39.33 -16.70 -19.77
N THR A 90 40.20 -15.72 -20.07
CA THR A 90 41.58 -15.96 -20.43
C THR A 90 42.45 -16.21 -19.19
N ASP A 91 43.58 -16.94 -19.34
CA ASP A 91 44.52 -17.13 -18.23
C ASP A 91 45.32 -15.84 -17.96
N PRO A 92 45.10 -15.16 -16.84
CA PRO A 92 45.74 -13.90 -16.53
C PRO A 92 47.26 -14.07 -16.28
N ALA A 93 47.66 -15.21 -15.71
CA ALA A 93 49.06 -15.49 -15.43
C ALA A 93 49.86 -15.70 -16.73
N MET A 94 49.26 -16.33 -17.74
CA MET A 94 49.88 -16.49 -19.07
C MET A 94 50.03 -15.13 -19.76
N ILE A 95 49.08 -14.25 -19.70
CA ILE A 95 49.17 -12.91 -20.30
C ILE A 95 50.26 -12.09 -19.57
N LEU A 96 50.22 -12.05 -18.22
CA LEU A 96 51.18 -11.29 -17.42
C LEU A 96 52.60 -11.75 -17.70
N SER A 97 52.86 -13.06 -17.58
CA SER A 97 54.19 -13.65 -17.82
C SER A 97 54.64 -13.42 -19.24
N GLY A 98 53.78 -13.60 -20.23
CA GLY A 98 54.10 -13.39 -21.65
C GLY A 98 54.47 -11.94 -21.98
N VAL A 99 53.77 -10.94 -21.39
CA VAL A 99 54.08 -9.51 -21.57
C VAL A 99 55.44 -9.18 -20.92
N LEU A 100 55.66 -9.64 -19.68
CA LEU A 100 56.90 -9.40 -18.95
C LEU A 100 58.10 -10.03 -19.68
N ASP A 101 57.98 -11.30 -20.06
CA ASP A 101 59.08 -12.02 -20.73
C ASP A 101 59.43 -11.39 -22.08
N ARG A 102 58.42 -11.04 -22.91
CA ARG A 102 58.65 -10.37 -24.20
C ARG A 102 59.27 -8.97 -24.03
N SER A 103 58.83 -8.21 -23.03
CA SER A 103 59.34 -6.88 -22.78
C SER A 103 60.74 -6.85 -22.18
N LEU A 104 61.06 -7.85 -21.36
CA LEU A 104 62.41 -8.03 -20.81
C LEU A 104 63.38 -8.60 -21.86
N ALA A 105 62.96 -9.50 -22.75
CA ALA A 105 63.77 -10.09 -23.84
C ALA A 105 63.97 -9.11 -25.00
N TYR A 106 63.27 -7.97 -25.08
CA TYR A 106 63.42 -7.03 -26.18
C TYR A 106 64.79 -6.35 -26.14
N LYS A 107 65.65 -6.80 -27.03
CA LYS A 107 66.97 -6.21 -27.32
C LYS A 107 66.79 -5.23 -28.48
N ALA A 108 67.03 -3.96 -28.23
CA ALA A 108 67.09 -3.00 -29.33
C ALA A 108 68.17 -3.41 -30.31
N ARG A 109 67.91 -3.33 -31.59
CA ARG A 109 68.83 -3.79 -32.69
C ARG A 109 70.19 -3.11 -32.68
N ILE A 110 70.43 -2.14 -31.79
CA ILE A 110 71.59 -1.26 -31.74
C ILE A 110 72.41 -1.45 -30.44
N ASP A 111 71.93 -2.24 -29.45
CA ASP A 111 72.61 -2.38 -28.18
C ASP A 111 73.80 -3.34 -28.30
N VAL A 112 74.94 -2.76 -28.45
CA VAL A 112 76.25 -3.49 -28.45
C VAL A 112 76.56 -4.03 -27.04
N LEU A 113 75.99 -3.44 -25.97
CA LEU A 113 76.18 -3.87 -24.60
C LEU A 113 74.78 -3.87 -23.85
N PRO A 114 74.24 -5.00 -23.43
CA PRO A 114 72.97 -5.04 -22.69
C PRO A 114 73.20 -4.52 -21.29
N ILE A 115 72.92 -3.21 -21.07
CA ILE A 115 73.10 -2.54 -19.78
C ILE A 115 72.22 -3.16 -18.72
N LEU A 116 70.95 -3.51 -19.08
CA LEU A 116 70.02 -4.17 -18.24
C LEU A 116 69.66 -5.55 -18.78
N ASP A 117 70.39 -6.57 -18.36
CA ASP A 117 70.06 -7.98 -18.65
C ASP A 117 69.20 -8.55 -17.56
N ALA A 118 67.92 -8.17 -17.63
CA ALA A 118 66.92 -8.52 -16.63
C ALA A 118 66.09 -9.72 -17.08
N LYS A 119 65.71 -10.57 -16.11
CA LYS A 119 64.85 -11.74 -16.33
C LYS A 119 63.79 -11.81 -15.28
N ARG A 120 62.57 -12.28 -15.63
CA ARG A 120 61.52 -12.60 -14.68
C ARG A 120 61.96 -13.85 -13.88
N LEU A 121 61.90 -13.72 -12.56
CA LEU A 121 62.12 -14.81 -11.61
C LEU A 121 60.82 -15.51 -11.25
N SER A 122 59.81 -14.68 -10.90
CA SER A 122 58.48 -15.12 -10.50
C SER A 122 57.43 -14.11 -10.99
N SER A 123 56.20 -14.57 -11.14
CA SER A 123 55.05 -13.70 -11.31
C SER A 123 53.78 -14.41 -10.82
N SER A 124 52.92 -13.70 -10.15
CA SER A 124 51.60 -14.15 -9.70
C SER A 124 50.55 -13.12 -10.02
N VAL A 125 49.32 -13.56 -10.18
CA VAL A 125 48.16 -12.72 -10.42
C VAL A 125 47.04 -13.20 -9.51
N GLU A 126 46.42 -12.29 -8.83
CA GLU A 126 45.22 -12.51 -8.06
C GLU A 126 44.10 -11.61 -8.60
N LEU A 127 42.97 -12.23 -8.95
CA LEU A 127 41.73 -11.53 -9.34
C LEU A 127 40.79 -11.47 -8.17
N SER A 128 40.15 -10.33 -7.96
CA SER A 128 39.21 -10.10 -6.87
C SER A 128 38.16 -9.06 -7.25
N ARG A 129 37.21 -8.83 -6.37
CA ARG A 129 36.05 -7.94 -6.55
C ARG A 129 35.19 -8.39 -7.73
N GLU A 130 34.29 -9.30 -7.44
CA GLU A 130 33.31 -9.81 -8.39
C GLU A 130 32.42 -8.66 -8.87
N LEU A 131 32.10 -8.62 -10.16
CA LEU A 131 31.18 -7.66 -10.76
C LEU A 131 29.76 -7.77 -10.14
N GLY A 132 29.39 -8.97 -9.70
CA GLY A 132 28.13 -9.24 -9.00
C GLY A 132 28.02 -8.62 -7.60
N GLY A 133 29.12 -8.08 -7.03
CA GLY A 133 29.11 -7.34 -5.77
C GLY A 133 28.41 -5.97 -5.91
N TYR A 134 27.52 -5.60 -4.98
CA TYR A 134 26.73 -4.37 -5.09
C TYR A 134 27.57 -3.10 -5.15
N ASP A 135 28.62 -3.02 -4.36
CA ASP A 135 29.53 -1.88 -4.34
C ASP A 135 30.30 -1.73 -5.66
N VAL A 136 30.74 -2.84 -6.23
CA VAL A 136 31.45 -2.89 -7.51
C VAL A 136 30.51 -2.52 -8.66
N PHE A 137 29.35 -3.17 -8.71
CA PHE A 137 28.36 -2.94 -9.74
C PHE A 137 27.85 -1.48 -9.71
N ALA A 138 27.52 -0.97 -8.51
CA ALA A 138 27.09 0.41 -8.35
C ALA A 138 28.18 1.42 -8.76
N ALA A 139 29.44 1.16 -8.43
CA ALA A 139 30.55 2.01 -8.84
C ALA A 139 30.70 2.07 -10.36
N GLN A 140 30.61 0.93 -11.06
CA GLN A 140 30.66 0.90 -12.51
C GLN A 140 29.47 1.59 -13.18
N ILE A 141 28.24 1.39 -12.65
CA ILE A 141 27.06 2.14 -13.10
C ILE A 141 27.31 3.65 -12.99
N ASN A 142 27.81 4.10 -11.85
CA ASN A 142 28.05 5.52 -11.61
C ASN A 142 29.08 6.09 -12.59
N GLU A 143 30.17 5.39 -12.87
CA GLU A 143 31.17 5.81 -13.86
C GLU A 143 30.61 5.83 -15.29
N GLU A 144 29.83 4.82 -15.68
CA GLU A 144 29.19 4.75 -17.01
C GLU A 144 28.19 5.89 -17.19
N MET A 145 27.34 6.14 -16.19
CA MET A 145 26.28 7.13 -16.27
C MET A 145 26.73 8.56 -16.03
N LYS A 146 27.91 8.77 -15.45
CA LYS A 146 28.45 10.11 -15.16
C LYS A 146 28.47 11.06 -16.38
N TYR A 147 28.68 10.49 -17.55
CA TYR A 147 28.74 11.24 -18.81
C TYR A 147 27.52 11.03 -19.71
N LYS A 148 26.73 9.98 -19.48
CA LYS A 148 25.58 9.63 -20.31
C LYS A 148 24.24 10.09 -19.72
N ALA A 149 24.12 10.15 -18.37
CA ALA A 149 22.87 10.46 -17.75
C ALA A 149 22.35 11.85 -18.18
N PRO A 150 21.13 11.95 -18.70
CA PRO A 150 20.49 13.24 -18.97
C PRO A 150 20.04 13.85 -17.64
N VAL A 151 21.01 14.26 -16.82
CA VAL A 151 20.80 14.88 -15.50
C VAL A 151 19.81 16.04 -15.60
N ASN A 152 19.81 16.73 -16.72
CA ASN A 152 18.89 17.85 -16.97
C ASN A 152 17.41 17.42 -17.04
N PHE A 153 17.10 16.24 -17.59
CA PHE A 153 15.71 15.75 -17.64
C PHE A 153 15.19 15.39 -16.25
N ALA A 154 15.96 14.65 -15.46
CA ALA A 154 15.57 14.30 -14.11
C ALA A 154 15.40 15.54 -13.22
N LEU A 155 16.33 16.51 -13.29
CA LEU A 155 16.24 17.76 -12.53
C LEU A 155 15.08 18.65 -13.02
N GLU A 156 14.83 18.72 -14.32
CA GLU A 156 13.70 19.47 -14.88
C GLU A 156 12.37 18.87 -14.47
N VAL A 157 12.22 17.54 -14.61
CA VAL A 157 11.01 16.80 -14.21
C VAL A 157 10.79 16.97 -12.71
N VAL A 158 11.79 16.68 -11.88
CA VAL A 158 11.66 16.79 -10.41
C VAL A 158 11.41 18.23 -9.97
N GLY A 159 12.06 19.23 -10.60
CA GLY A 159 11.81 20.65 -10.32
C GLY A 159 10.36 21.06 -10.59
N ARG A 160 9.75 20.54 -11.65
CA ARG A 160 8.33 20.78 -11.99
C ARG A 160 7.37 19.98 -11.11
N PHE A 161 7.81 18.85 -10.54
CA PHE A 161 6.99 18.04 -9.64
C PHE A 161 6.92 18.57 -8.20
N LYS A 162 7.87 19.39 -7.76
CA LYS A 162 7.88 19.92 -6.39
C LYS A 162 6.61 20.69 -6.00
N PRO A 163 6.06 21.61 -6.82
CA PRO A 163 4.77 22.24 -6.56
C PRO A 163 3.61 21.23 -6.54
N MET A 164 3.63 20.24 -7.45
CA MET A 164 2.63 19.17 -7.51
C MET A 164 2.63 18.31 -6.24
N SER A 165 3.80 18.01 -5.66
CA SER A 165 3.94 17.29 -4.40
C SER A 165 3.16 17.95 -3.26
N GLN A 166 3.30 19.27 -3.11
CA GLN A 166 2.58 20.00 -2.07
C GLN A 166 1.06 19.98 -2.30
N ALA A 167 0.62 20.19 -3.55
CA ALA A 167 -0.79 20.13 -3.92
C ALA A 167 -1.37 18.72 -3.71
N MET A 168 -0.60 17.68 -4.03
CA MET A 168 -1.01 16.30 -3.83
C MET A 168 -1.14 15.95 -2.35
N LYS A 169 -0.20 16.41 -1.51
CA LYS A 169 -0.26 16.23 -0.06
C LYS A 169 -1.50 16.89 0.56
N GLU A 170 -1.84 18.09 0.11
CA GLU A 170 -3.04 18.79 0.55
C GLU A 170 -4.32 18.05 0.10
N ALA A 171 -4.36 17.60 -1.15
CA ALA A 171 -5.48 16.82 -1.69
C ALA A 171 -5.61 15.46 -1.00
N SER A 172 -4.50 14.75 -0.77
CA SER A 172 -4.45 13.48 -0.03
C SER A 172 -5.04 13.63 1.37
N GLY A 173 -4.59 14.64 2.13
CA GLY A 173 -5.14 14.92 3.44
C GLY A 173 -6.63 15.27 3.41
N THR A 174 -7.11 15.93 2.35
CA THR A 174 -8.53 16.26 2.18
C THR A 174 -9.35 15.01 1.86
N VAL A 175 -8.90 14.15 0.95
CA VAL A 175 -9.57 12.87 0.62
C VAL A 175 -9.59 11.94 1.84
N GLU A 176 -8.50 11.85 2.59
CA GLU A 176 -8.44 11.06 3.82
C GLU A 176 -9.50 11.49 4.83
N ILE A 177 -9.60 12.80 5.09
CA ILE A 177 -10.59 13.37 6.02
C ILE A 177 -12.00 13.09 5.50
N LEU A 178 -12.27 13.34 4.22
CA LEU A 178 -13.58 13.10 3.61
C LEU A 178 -13.99 11.63 3.67
N ALA A 179 -13.09 10.70 3.37
CA ALA A 179 -13.34 9.26 3.45
C ALA A 179 -13.62 8.81 4.89
N GLN A 180 -12.89 9.33 5.88
CA GLN A 180 -13.14 9.06 7.29
C GLN A 180 -14.49 9.59 7.74
N ILE A 181 -14.84 10.83 7.35
CA ILE A 181 -16.11 11.44 7.67
C ILE A 181 -17.26 10.67 7.00
N GLN A 182 -17.09 10.22 5.77
CA GLN A 182 -18.09 9.40 5.07
C GLN A 182 -18.39 8.11 5.85
N GLN A 183 -17.38 7.40 6.32
CA GLN A 183 -17.58 6.21 7.14
C GLN A 183 -18.32 6.50 8.44
N LEU A 184 -17.99 7.60 9.12
CA LEU A 184 -18.67 8.01 10.33
C LEU A 184 -20.13 8.44 10.06
N TYR A 185 -20.35 9.16 8.95
CA TYR A 185 -21.69 9.55 8.49
C TYR A 185 -22.56 8.30 8.27
N ASP A 186 -22.09 7.34 7.47
CA ASP A 186 -22.85 6.12 7.17
C ASP A 186 -23.14 5.29 8.44
N ARG A 187 -22.20 5.22 9.36
CA ARG A 187 -22.40 4.56 10.66
C ARG A 187 -23.44 5.28 11.51
N ARG A 188 -23.39 6.61 11.57
CA ARG A 188 -24.38 7.42 12.30
C ARG A 188 -25.78 7.21 11.73
N GLU A 189 -25.92 7.30 10.41
CA GLU A 189 -27.20 7.14 9.74
C GLU A 189 -27.77 5.74 9.94
N ALA A 190 -26.94 4.71 9.93
CA ALA A 190 -27.36 3.35 10.21
C ALA A 190 -27.90 3.19 11.65
N GLU A 191 -27.30 3.86 12.64
CA GLU A 191 -27.80 3.84 14.02
C GLU A 191 -29.15 4.61 14.15
N LEU A 192 -29.31 5.73 13.45
CA LEU A 192 -30.58 6.45 13.38
C LEU A 192 -31.69 5.64 12.71
N ASP A 193 -31.36 4.89 11.65
CA ASP A 193 -32.33 4.00 11.00
C ASP A 193 -32.75 2.84 11.93
N ARG A 194 -31.79 2.26 12.67
CA ARG A 194 -32.11 1.23 13.67
C ARG A 194 -33.02 1.76 14.75
N MET A 195 -32.76 2.96 15.28
CA MET A 195 -33.59 3.64 16.24
C MET A 195 -35.02 3.78 15.70
N LEU A 196 -35.18 4.31 14.48
CA LEU A 196 -36.50 4.52 13.86
C LEU A 196 -37.25 3.19 13.64
N ASN A 197 -36.56 2.18 13.09
CA ASN A 197 -37.15 0.86 12.87
C ASN A 197 -37.64 0.20 14.16
N ILE A 198 -36.92 0.38 15.27
CA ILE A 198 -37.34 -0.13 16.58
C ILE A 198 -38.60 0.60 17.07
N GLN A 199 -38.68 1.95 16.93
CA GLN A 199 -39.87 2.72 17.30
C GLN A 199 -41.08 2.32 16.46
N GLN A 200 -40.92 2.12 15.15
CA GLN A 200 -41.98 1.60 14.26
C GLN A 200 -42.43 0.22 14.67
N THR A 201 -41.50 -0.70 14.93
CA THR A 201 -41.81 -2.08 15.36
C THR A 201 -42.60 -2.06 16.68
N ALA A 202 -42.17 -1.24 17.65
CA ALA A 202 -42.84 -1.10 18.92
C ALA A 202 -44.26 -0.53 18.74
N GLY A 203 -44.49 0.40 17.81
CA GLY A 203 -45.81 0.90 17.44
C GLY A 203 -46.69 -0.22 16.88
N HIS A 204 -46.20 -1.02 15.96
CA HIS A 204 -46.96 -2.14 15.36
C HIS A 204 -47.30 -3.27 16.34
N GLN A 205 -46.53 -3.47 17.41
CA GLN A 205 -46.81 -4.49 18.42
C GLN A 205 -48.15 -4.25 19.12
N THR A 206 -48.66 -3.02 19.12
CA THR A 206 -49.93 -2.67 19.75
C THR A 206 -51.16 -2.88 18.85
N ASP A 207 -50.96 -3.18 17.55
CA ASP A 207 -52.08 -3.37 16.60
C ASP A 207 -53.05 -4.48 17.07
N GLY A 208 -52.48 -5.60 17.56
CA GLY A 208 -53.28 -6.68 18.12
C GLY A 208 -54.08 -6.35 19.37
N LEU A 209 -53.66 -5.34 20.14
CA LEU A 209 -54.44 -4.82 21.30
C LEU A 209 -55.61 -4.00 20.82
N VAL A 210 -55.44 -3.13 19.83
CA VAL A 210 -56.52 -2.31 19.23
C VAL A 210 -57.60 -3.22 18.67
N GLU A 211 -57.25 -4.29 17.99
CA GLU A 211 -58.20 -5.27 17.46
C GLU A 211 -59.03 -5.95 18.55
N GLN A 212 -58.37 -6.42 19.64
CA GLN A 212 -59.11 -7.06 20.75
C GLN A 212 -59.98 -6.10 21.55
N ILE A 213 -59.62 -4.81 21.63
CA ILE A 213 -60.47 -3.79 22.27
C ILE A 213 -61.70 -3.47 21.41
N GLY A 214 -61.56 -3.38 20.08
CA GLY A 214 -62.64 -3.20 19.12
C GLY A 214 -63.23 -1.79 19.05
N THR A 215 -62.61 -0.79 19.69
CA THR A 215 -63.00 0.63 19.66
C THR A 215 -61.78 1.51 19.90
N ASN A 216 -61.75 2.69 19.29
CA ASN A 216 -60.82 3.77 19.60
C ASN A 216 -61.29 4.71 20.73
N GLY A 217 -62.41 4.38 21.39
CA GLY A 217 -62.99 5.16 22.47
C GLY A 217 -63.61 6.47 22.04
N ALA A 218 -63.65 6.82 20.76
CA ALA A 218 -64.21 8.10 20.26
C ALA A 218 -65.77 8.11 20.19
N ARG A 219 -66.41 6.93 20.13
CA ARG A 219 -67.82 6.74 20.08
C ARG A 219 -68.35 6.16 21.39
N GLU A 220 -69.57 6.55 21.76
CA GLU A 220 -70.28 5.94 22.89
C GLU A 220 -70.66 4.50 22.54
N LEU A 221 -70.34 3.54 23.45
CA LEU A 221 -70.72 2.14 23.23
C LEU A 221 -72.21 2.03 23.42
N ALA A 222 -72.96 1.84 22.34
CA ALA A 222 -74.37 1.61 22.37
C ALA A 222 -74.70 0.26 22.97
N ASP A 223 -75.82 0.15 23.65
CA ASP A 223 -76.33 -1.14 24.14
C ASP A 223 -76.80 -1.99 22.98
N ALA A 224 -76.37 -3.29 23.03
CA ALA A 224 -76.73 -4.27 22.06
C ALA A 224 -77.43 -5.48 22.70
N SER A 225 -78.34 -6.09 21.93
CA SER A 225 -79.05 -7.28 22.39
C SER A 225 -78.13 -8.50 22.30
N LEU A 226 -78.33 -9.45 23.22
CA LEU A 226 -77.57 -10.67 23.28
C LEU A 226 -77.77 -11.55 22.03
N GLY A 227 -76.64 -12.05 21.43
CA GLY A 227 -76.65 -12.94 20.26
C GLY A 227 -75.83 -12.48 19.06
N GLY A 228 -75.26 -11.27 19.13
CA GLY A 228 -74.34 -10.77 18.07
C GLY A 228 -72.92 -11.33 18.05
N GLY A 229 -72.58 -12.27 18.93
CA GLY A 229 -71.23 -12.75 19.10
C GLY A 229 -70.33 -11.80 19.88
N VAL A 230 -69.24 -12.31 20.48
CA VAL A 230 -68.26 -11.51 21.21
C VAL A 230 -66.90 -11.64 20.51
N PHE A 231 -66.57 -10.66 19.71
CA PHE A 231 -65.29 -10.64 18.93
C PHE A 231 -64.27 -9.68 19.55
N SER A 232 -64.71 -8.63 20.21
CA SER A 232 -63.90 -7.60 20.86
C SER A 232 -64.45 -7.26 22.27
N ALA A 233 -63.67 -6.49 23.06
CA ALA A 233 -64.10 -5.98 24.34
C ALA A 233 -65.26 -5.01 24.20
N ALA A 234 -65.33 -4.27 23.09
CA ALA A 234 -66.46 -3.42 22.76
C ALA A 234 -67.76 -4.21 22.58
N ASP A 235 -67.73 -5.37 21.88
CA ASP A 235 -68.90 -6.24 21.71
C ASP A 235 -69.36 -6.84 23.05
N MET A 236 -68.38 -7.26 23.87
CA MET A 236 -68.71 -7.77 25.23
C MET A 236 -69.39 -6.72 26.09
N ALA A 237 -68.87 -5.46 26.11
CA ALA A 237 -69.40 -4.39 26.90
C ALA A 237 -70.77 -3.92 26.40
N ALA A 238 -70.99 -3.90 25.07
CA ALA A 238 -72.29 -3.51 24.49
C ALA A 238 -73.45 -4.47 24.87
N GLN A 239 -73.12 -5.80 24.92
CA GLN A 239 -74.11 -6.81 25.23
C GLN A 239 -74.26 -7.15 26.74
N TYR A 240 -73.41 -6.57 27.59
CA TYR A 240 -73.31 -6.93 29.01
C TYR A 240 -74.58 -6.70 29.81
N ASP A 241 -75.20 -5.56 29.64
CA ASP A 241 -76.42 -5.19 30.38
C ASP A 241 -77.61 -6.11 30.00
N ASP A 242 -77.71 -6.47 28.74
CA ASP A 242 -78.67 -7.47 28.26
C ASP A 242 -78.40 -8.89 28.79
N TYR A 243 -77.08 -9.27 28.78
CA TYR A 243 -76.62 -10.54 29.37
C TYR A 243 -77.05 -10.64 30.84
N LYS A 244 -76.82 -9.62 31.64
CA LYS A 244 -77.22 -9.60 33.07
C LYS A 244 -78.73 -9.73 33.23
N ARG A 245 -79.51 -8.95 32.50
CA ARG A 245 -80.98 -9.02 32.54
C ARG A 245 -81.49 -10.43 32.19
N GLN A 246 -80.93 -11.07 31.16
CA GLN A 246 -81.36 -12.39 30.75
C GLN A 246 -80.85 -13.48 31.72
N GLN A 247 -79.70 -13.31 32.35
CA GLN A 247 -79.21 -14.20 33.41
C GLN A 247 -80.06 -14.15 34.65
N GLU A 248 -80.44 -12.95 35.11
CA GLU A 248 -81.34 -12.78 36.23
C GLU A 248 -82.75 -13.33 35.96
N SER A 249 -83.27 -13.10 34.76
CA SER A 249 -84.54 -13.68 34.31
C SER A 249 -84.54 -15.20 34.22
N ALA A 250 -83.36 -15.80 33.96
CA ALA A 250 -83.15 -17.28 33.93
C ALA A 250 -83.01 -17.85 35.36
N ALA A 251 -82.46 -17.08 36.33
CA ALA A 251 -82.26 -17.49 37.71
C ALA A 251 -83.58 -17.40 38.53
N PHE A 252 -84.44 -16.40 38.34
CA PHE A 252 -85.76 -16.24 38.93
C PHE A 252 -86.83 -16.97 38.10
N GLY A 253 -86.80 -18.31 38.05
CA GLY A 253 -87.73 -19.12 37.27
C GLY A 253 -89.14 -18.52 37.18
N ALA A 254 -89.72 -18.54 35.97
CA ALA A 254 -91.09 -18.08 35.79
C ALA A 254 -92.08 -18.82 36.77
N PRO A 255 -93.05 -18.16 37.41
CA PRO A 255 -93.99 -18.84 38.26
C PRO A 255 -94.71 -19.98 37.50
N PRO A 256 -95.11 -21.09 38.18
CA PRO A 256 -95.72 -22.21 37.50
C PRO A 256 -97.00 -21.70 36.81
N ALA A 257 -97.03 -21.91 35.50
CA ALA A 257 -98.21 -21.58 34.72
C ALA A 257 -99.37 -22.48 35.22
N ASP A 258 -100.45 -21.84 35.77
CA ASP A 258 -101.73 -22.50 36.04
C ASP A 258 -102.16 -23.16 34.73
N GLY A 259 -102.39 -24.43 34.84
CA GLY A 259 -102.70 -25.42 33.80
C GLY A 259 -103.80 -25.03 32.82
N SER A 260 -103.46 -24.42 31.73
CA SER A 260 -104.24 -24.37 30.50
C SER A 260 -103.38 -24.21 29.22
N GLY A 261 -103.36 -25.25 28.49
CA GLY A 261 -102.96 -25.15 27.10
C GLY A 261 -101.54 -25.60 26.73
N ASN A 262 -101.42 -26.80 26.04
CA ASN A 262 -100.18 -27.35 25.54
C ASN A 262 -99.35 -26.48 24.57
N GLU A 263 -99.96 -25.45 23.93
CA GLU A 263 -99.21 -24.61 22.97
C GLU A 263 -98.39 -23.50 23.66
N ALA A 264 -98.80 -23.00 24.83
CA ALA A 264 -98.07 -22.01 25.59
C ALA A 264 -96.81 -22.59 26.32
N ALA A 265 -96.82 -23.89 26.61
CA ALA A 265 -95.74 -24.60 27.26
C ALA A 265 -94.58 -24.84 26.26
N ASP A 266 -94.87 -25.13 24.98
CA ASP A 266 -93.91 -25.43 23.95
C ASP A 266 -93.17 -24.16 23.47
N THR A 267 -93.88 -23.05 23.34
CA THR A 267 -93.27 -21.72 23.01
C THR A 267 -92.40 -21.24 24.17
N GLY A 268 -92.75 -21.43 25.38
CA GLY A 268 -91.98 -21.01 26.56
C GLY A 268 -90.73 -21.86 26.77
N TRP A 269 -90.74 -23.14 26.37
CA TRP A 269 -89.56 -23.98 26.41
C TRP A 269 -88.57 -23.58 25.32
N PHE A 270 -89.01 -23.32 24.09
CA PHE A 270 -88.12 -22.93 22.96
C PHE A 270 -87.48 -21.54 23.27
N GLU A 271 -88.26 -20.57 23.79
CA GLU A 271 -87.69 -19.27 24.21
C GLU A 271 -86.63 -19.42 25.34
N ARG A 272 -86.85 -20.30 26.30
CA ARG A 272 -85.90 -20.60 27.37
C ARG A 272 -84.59 -21.22 26.79
N MET A 273 -84.76 -22.22 25.92
CA MET A 273 -83.64 -22.84 25.25
C MET A 273 -82.79 -21.89 24.38
N GLN A 274 -83.52 -21.00 23.63
CA GLN A 274 -82.85 -20.00 22.81
C GLN A 274 -82.12 -18.97 23.72
N ARG A 275 -82.74 -18.53 24.85
CA ARG A 275 -82.11 -17.62 25.82
C ARG A 275 -80.86 -18.26 26.43
N GLN A 276 -81.00 -19.51 26.87
CA GLN A 276 -79.89 -20.24 27.46
C GLN A 276 -78.71 -20.45 26.46
N SER A 277 -79.04 -20.69 25.18
CA SER A 277 -78.08 -20.77 24.11
C SER A 277 -77.35 -19.46 23.87
N LYS A 278 -78.10 -18.29 23.91
CA LYS A 278 -77.49 -16.98 23.77
C LYS A 278 -76.58 -16.61 24.96
N ILE A 279 -76.96 -16.96 26.17
CA ILE A 279 -76.14 -16.79 27.38
C ILE A 279 -74.87 -17.63 27.28
N ALA A 280 -74.99 -18.88 26.94
CA ALA A 280 -73.81 -19.78 26.78
C ALA A 280 -72.87 -19.30 25.67
N ALA A 281 -73.45 -18.82 24.55
CA ALA A 281 -72.64 -18.24 23.45
C ALA A 281 -71.87 -16.99 23.85
N TYR A 282 -72.51 -16.09 24.60
CA TYR A 282 -71.86 -14.89 25.15
C TYR A 282 -70.76 -15.22 26.14
N GLU A 283 -71.02 -16.11 27.13
CA GLU A 283 -70.00 -16.57 28.09
C GLU A 283 -68.79 -17.22 27.42
N SER A 284 -69.05 -18.13 26.49
CA SER A 284 -67.95 -18.79 25.75
C SER A 284 -67.18 -17.83 24.88
N GLY A 285 -67.88 -16.86 24.26
CA GLY A 285 -67.26 -15.76 23.48
C GLY A 285 -66.39 -14.87 24.34
N SER A 286 -66.91 -14.50 25.51
CA SER A 286 -66.19 -13.62 26.46
C SER A 286 -64.96 -14.30 27.07
N ARG A 287 -65.04 -15.60 27.37
CA ARG A 287 -63.85 -16.36 27.82
C ARG A 287 -62.79 -16.42 26.74
N ARG A 288 -63.15 -16.73 25.50
CA ARG A 288 -62.20 -16.72 24.35
C ARG A 288 -61.61 -15.32 24.14
N LEU A 289 -62.38 -14.24 24.32
CA LEU A 289 -61.86 -12.90 24.25
C LEU A 289 -60.84 -12.60 25.36
N ALA A 290 -61.15 -13.01 26.62
CA ALA A 290 -60.24 -12.86 27.74
C ALA A 290 -58.88 -13.58 27.45
N ASP A 291 -58.94 -14.81 26.90
CA ASP A 291 -57.71 -15.54 26.50
C ASP A 291 -56.94 -14.82 25.39
N ARG A 292 -57.66 -14.32 24.37
CA ARG A 292 -57.02 -13.55 23.27
C ARG A 292 -56.41 -12.25 23.76
N MET A 293 -57.10 -11.53 24.65
CA MET A 293 -56.60 -10.28 25.26
C MET A 293 -55.37 -10.58 26.11
N GLN A 294 -55.37 -11.64 26.92
CA GLN A 294 -54.21 -12.07 27.69
C GLN A 294 -53.03 -12.36 26.78
N ALA A 295 -53.23 -13.06 25.67
CA ALA A 295 -52.18 -13.39 24.69
C ALA A 295 -51.68 -12.12 23.97
N ALA A 296 -52.56 -11.16 23.64
CA ALA A 296 -52.19 -9.89 23.02
C ALA A 296 -51.33 -9.03 23.97
N VAL A 297 -51.75 -8.95 25.24
CA VAL A 297 -51.01 -8.23 26.29
C VAL A 297 -49.61 -8.83 26.50
N THR A 298 -49.52 -10.15 26.61
CA THR A 298 -48.26 -10.84 26.82
C THR A 298 -47.29 -10.64 25.63
N ARG A 299 -47.81 -10.51 24.41
CA ARG A 299 -47.00 -10.25 23.23
C ARG A 299 -46.55 -8.80 23.09
N ALA A 300 -47.38 -7.82 23.49
CA ALA A 300 -47.12 -6.39 23.26
C ALA A 300 -46.36 -5.71 24.40
N LEU A 301 -46.70 -5.98 25.66
CA LEU A 301 -46.18 -5.18 26.78
C LEU A 301 -44.70 -5.42 27.12
N PRO A 302 -44.19 -6.66 27.29
CA PRO A 302 -42.79 -6.89 27.68
C PRO A 302 -41.79 -6.43 26.62
N PRO A 303 -42.00 -6.67 25.29
CA PRO A 303 -41.02 -6.26 24.26
C PRO A 303 -40.89 -4.75 24.16
N HIS A 304 -42.00 -3.98 24.27
CA HIS A 304 -42.04 -2.54 24.06
C HIS A 304 -41.05 -1.78 24.94
N THR A 305 -40.99 -2.04 26.24
CA THR A 305 -40.06 -1.39 27.17
C THR A 305 -38.60 -1.68 26.80
N ASN A 306 -38.29 -2.93 26.39
CA ASN A 306 -36.97 -3.29 25.93
C ASN A 306 -36.60 -2.61 24.60
N ASP A 307 -37.58 -2.45 23.70
CA ASP A 307 -37.39 -1.79 22.42
C ASP A 307 -37.14 -0.28 22.58
N MET A 308 -37.85 0.40 23.50
CA MET A 308 -37.55 1.80 23.81
C MET A 308 -36.16 2.00 24.41
N ARG A 309 -35.69 1.07 25.25
CA ARG A 309 -34.32 1.10 25.76
C ARG A 309 -33.33 0.94 24.63
N LYS A 310 -33.51 -0.03 23.71
CA LYS A 310 -32.66 -0.22 22.54
C LYS A 310 -32.67 0.99 21.61
N ALA A 311 -33.84 1.61 21.35
CA ALA A 311 -33.93 2.82 20.56
C ALA A 311 -33.07 3.95 21.16
N SER A 312 -33.14 4.12 22.50
CA SER A 312 -32.30 5.09 23.22
C SER A 312 -30.80 4.76 23.12
N GLU A 313 -30.44 3.48 23.18
CA GLU A 313 -29.04 3.04 23.02
C GLU A 313 -28.50 3.36 21.61
N HIS A 314 -29.29 3.10 20.55
CA HIS A 314 -28.91 3.45 19.18
C HIS A 314 -28.80 4.96 18.97
N LEU A 315 -29.73 5.77 19.58
CA LEU A 315 -29.62 7.21 19.52
C LEU A 315 -28.34 7.73 20.22
N LEU A 316 -28.01 7.16 21.39
CA LEU A 316 -26.79 7.53 22.11
C LEU A 316 -25.53 7.16 21.28
N GLN A 317 -25.57 6.02 20.62
CA GLN A 317 -24.48 5.60 19.74
C GLN A 317 -24.35 6.55 18.53
N ALA A 318 -25.45 6.94 17.90
CA ALA A 318 -25.46 7.93 16.83
C ALA A 318 -24.88 9.27 17.29
N GLN A 319 -25.24 9.73 18.52
CA GLN A 319 -24.71 10.95 19.11
C GLN A 319 -23.19 10.87 19.35
N ARG A 320 -22.67 9.72 19.82
CA ARG A 320 -21.22 9.51 19.98
C ARG A 320 -20.49 9.56 18.65
N ILE A 321 -21.02 8.90 17.62
CA ILE A 321 -20.43 8.94 16.28
C ILE A 321 -20.44 10.37 15.72
N ASN A 322 -21.50 11.15 15.98
CA ASN A 322 -21.57 12.55 15.59
C ASN A 322 -20.45 13.39 16.26
N ALA A 323 -20.21 13.17 17.55
CA ALA A 323 -19.11 13.82 18.26
C ALA A 323 -17.73 13.40 17.75
N GLU A 324 -17.57 12.12 17.35
CA GLU A 324 -16.35 11.65 16.65
C GLU A 324 -16.14 12.40 15.32
N MET A 325 -17.21 12.63 14.54
CA MET A 325 -17.14 13.44 13.30
C MET A 325 -16.70 14.87 13.60
N GLU A 326 -17.26 15.52 14.63
CA GLU A 326 -16.87 16.88 15.04
C GLU A 326 -15.40 16.94 15.43
N ALA A 327 -14.90 15.94 16.17
CA ALA A 327 -13.50 15.85 16.57
C ALA A 327 -12.57 15.73 15.35
N VAL A 328 -12.92 14.90 14.35
CA VAL A 328 -12.18 14.75 13.10
C VAL A 328 -12.14 16.06 12.32
N ILE A 329 -13.29 16.74 12.19
CA ILE A 329 -13.40 18.03 11.50
C ILE A 329 -12.58 19.11 12.21
N ALA A 330 -12.62 19.17 13.55
CA ALA A 330 -11.84 20.11 14.34
C ALA A 330 -10.33 19.86 14.21
N ALA A 331 -9.91 18.58 14.18
CA ALA A 331 -8.52 18.22 13.96
C ALA A 331 -8.06 18.60 12.55
N ALA A 332 -8.91 18.40 11.53
CA ALA A 332 -8.64 18.80 10.15
C ALA A 332 -8.49 20.32 10.01
N GLY A 333 -9.27 21.10 10.74
CA GLY A 333 -9.17 22.57 10.74
C GLY A 333 -7.89 23.11 11.36
N ARG A 334 -7.22 22.34 12.24
CA ARG A 334 -5.93 22.71 12.84
C ARG A 334 -4.74 22.40 11.95
N ARG A 335 -4.85 21.44 11.04
CA ARG A 335 -3.87 21.19 9.97
C ARG A 335 -4.12 22.26 8.89
N GLY A 336 -3.39 23.36 8.94
CA GLY A 336 -3.63 24.54 8.09
C GLY A 336 -3.82 24.20 6.61
N ALA A 337 -4.61 24.98 5.93
CA ALA A 337 -4.72 24.92 4.47
C ALA A 337 -3.49 25.68 3.92
N ASP A 338 -2.50 24.94 3.39
CA ASP A 338 -1.25 25.54 2.94
C ASP A 338 -1.37 26.28 1.59
N GLY A 339 -2.54 26.27 0.92
CA GLY A 339 -2.76 26.97 -0.36
C GLY A 339 -1.84 26.53 -1.50
N ALA A 340 -1.21 25.36 -1.36
CA ALA A 340 -0.24 24.84 -2.31
C ALA A 340 -0.88 24.55 -3.68
N TYR A 341 -2.13 24.09 -3.70
CA TYR A 341 -2.87 23.87 -4.95
C TYR A 341 -3.10 25.20 -5.69
N ASP A 342 -3.48 26.25 -4.96
CA ASP A 342 -3.70 27.58 -5.52
C ASP A 342 -2.39 28.18 -6.06
N ALA A 343 -1.24 27.81 -5.49
CA ALA A 343 0.06 28.22 -5.99
C ALA A 343 0.41 27.55 -7.31
N VAL A 344 0.11 26.24 -7.46
CA VAL A 344 0.35 25.47 -8.71
C VAL A 344 -0.53 26.01 -9.85
N THR A 345 -1.82 26.23 -9.58
CA THR A 345 -2.75 26.72 -10.59
C THR A 345 -2.47 28.17 -11.00
N ARG A 346 -1.91 29.00 -10.11
CA ARG A 346 -1.56 30.39 -10.40
C ARG A 346 -0.22 30.56 -11.13
N SER A 347 0.75 29.68 -10.91
CA SER A 347 2.07 29.77 -11.53
C SER A 347 2.04 29.55 -13.05
N ASP A 348 1.09 28.73 -13.55
CA ASP A 348 0.98 28.42 -14.99
C ASP A 348 -0.07 29.24 -15.75
N MET A 349 -0.88 30.04 -15.03
CA MET A 349 -1.95 30.84 -15.63
C MET A 349 -1.59 32.33 -15.79
N SER A 350 -0.42 32.66 -16.30
CA SER A 350 -0.12 34.04 -16.69
C SER A 350 -0.94 34.56 -17.91
N GLY A 351 -1.97 33.81 -18.32
CA GLY A 351 -2.76 34.16 -19.52
C GLY A 351 -4.29 34.00 -19.40
N ALA A 352 -4.89 33.48 -18.33
CA ALA A 352 -6.34 33.35 -18.22
C ALA A 352 -6.86 33.67 -16.82
N ALA A 353 -7.68 34.70 -16.73
CA ALA A 353 -8.28 35.20 -15.52
C ALA A 353 -9.29 34.20 -14.92
N GLY A 354 -9.14 33.90 -13.59
CA GLY A 354 -10.28 33.61 -12.72
C GLY A 354 -10.71 32.16 -12.57
N GLY A 355 -9.83 31.26 -12.03
CA GLY A 355 -10.32 30.12 -11.25
C GLY A 355 -10.57 30.57 -9.80
N PRO A 356 -11.63 30.10 -9.11
CA PRO A 356 -11.86 30.48 -7.72
C PRO A 356 -10.72 29.94 -6.84
N ALA A 357 -10.02 30.88 -6.19
CA ALA A 357 -9.05 30.58 -5.17
C ALA A 357 -9.73 29.80 -4.03
N GLY A 358 -9.16 28.68 -3.57
CA GLY A 358 -9.58 28.03 -2.33
C GLY A 358 -10.45 26.79 -2.44
N GLY A 359 -10.36 25.97 -3.50
CA GLY A 359 -11.18 24.75 -3.67
C GLY A 359 -11.18 23.83 -2.46
N ASN A 360 -10.01 23.41 -2.00
CA ASN A 360 -9.87 22.52 -0.82
C ASN A 360 -10.26 23.21 0.49
N ALA A 361 -9.97 24.51 0.65
CA ALA A 361 -10.39 25.27 1.81
C ALA A 361 -11.92 25.40 1.90
N SER A 362 -12.59 25.61 0.75
CA SER A 362 -14.04 25.65 0.65
C SER A 362 -14.67 24.31 1.08
N VAL A 363 -14.15 23.18 0.61
CA VAL A 363 -14.62 21.85 1.00
C VAL A 363 -14.47 21.64 2.50
N ARG A 364 -13.33 21.97 3.09
CA ARG A 364 -13.07 21.84 4.53
C ARG A 364 -13.98 22.75 5.38
N GLN A 365 -14.30 23.93 4.88
CA GLN A 365 -15.26 24.83 5.57
C GLN A 365 -16.65 24.21 5.62
N LYS A 366 -17.13 23.64 4.52
CA LYS A 366 -18.46 23.01 4.41
C LYS A 366 -18.57 21.71 5.23
N LEU A 367 -17.47 21.06 5.60
CA LEU A 367 -17.46 19.91 6.49
C LEU A 367 -18.11 20.22 7.86
N ARG A 368 -18.03 21.47 8.32
CA ARG A 368 -18.62 21.88 9.61
C ARG A 368 -20.15 21.85 9.63
N GLU A 369 -20.78 21.72 8.47
CA GLU A 369 -22.24 21.65 8.32
C GLU A 369 -22.78 20.21 8.38
N LEU A 370 -21.92 19.18 8.32
CA LEU A 370 -22.30 17.76 8.30
C LEU A 370 -22.72 17.20 9.69
N PRO A 371 -22.11 17.60 10.81
CA PRO A 371 -22.56 17.14 12.11
C PRO A 371 -23.96 17.65 12.42
N LEU A 372 -24.78 16.78 13.03
CA LEU A 372 -26.11 17.15 13.51
C LEU A 372 -25.99 17.96 14.80
N PRO A 373 -26.79 19.02 14.95
CA PRO A 373 -26.75 19.84 16.16
C PRO A 373 -27.30 19.08 17.36
N ASP A 374 -26.87 19.41 18.58
CA ASP A 374 -27.34 18.76 19.82
C ASP A 374 -28.85 18.78 19.99
N ARG A 375 -29.52 19.87 19.55
CA ARG A 375 -30.99 19.99 19.56
C ARG A 375 -31.67 18.83 18.82
N PHE A 376 -31.07 18.28 17.77
CA PHE A 376 -31.63 17.14 17.04
C PHE A 376 -31.65 15.89 17.95
N PHE A 377 -30.56 15.55 18.62
CA PHE A 377 -30.53 14.41 19.53
C PHE A 377 -31.42 14.57 20.73
N VAL A 378 -31.55 15.80 21.28
CA VAL A 378 -32.48 16.12 22.34
C VAL A 378 -33.92 15.92 21.86
N GLY A 379 -34.27 16.40 20.67
CA GLY A 379 -35.60 16.21 20.08
C GLY A 379 -35.96 14.74 19.86
N MET A 380 -35.03 13.94 19.34
CA MET A 380 -35.25 12.49 19.17
C MET A 380 -35.42 11.77 20.50
N ARG A 381 -34.62 12.11 21.50
CA ARG A 381 -34.77 11.56 22.86
C ARG A 381 -36.12 11.85 23.45
N GLN A 382 -36.59 13.09 23.35
CA GLN A 382 -37.92 13.50 23.83
C GLN A 382 -39.04 12.69 23.14
N ARG A 383 -38.90 12.36 21.86
CA ARG A 383 -39.87 11.53 21.13
C ARG A 383 -39.86 10.08 21.60
N ILE A 384 -38.69 9.48 21.89
CA ILE A 384 -38.59 8.13 22.47
C ILE A 384 -39.23 8.13 23.87
N GLU A 385 -38.90 9.09 24.74
CA GLU A 385 -39.46 9.23 26.05
C GLU A 385 -40.98 9.51 26.00
N GLY A 386 -41.46 10.25 24.99
CA GLY A 386 -42.85 10.47 24.70
C GLY A 386 -43.57 9.17 24.36
N GLN A 387 -43.00 8.34 23.50
CA GLN A 387 -43.54 7.03 23.14
C GLN A 387 -43.63 6.12 24.36
N GLU A 388 -42.63 6.10 25.22
CA GLU A 388 -42.61 5.29 26.46
C GLU A 388 -43.69 5.76 27.45
N ARG A 389 -43.85 7.08 27.61
CA ARG A 389 -44.91 7.64 28.49
C ARG A 389 -46.33 7.32 27.99
N ASP A 390 -46.58 7.50 26.70
CA ASP A 390 -47.87 7.18 26.09
C ASP A 390 -48.19 5.69 26.17
N PHE A 391 -47.18 4.86 26.00
CA PHE A 391 -47.30 3.42 26.19
C PHE A 391 -47.54 3.02 27.64
N SER A 392 -46.97 3.69 28.62
CA SER A 392 -47.23 3.46 30.04
C SER A 392 -48.70 3.74 30.41
N SER A 393 -49.30 4.81 29.83
CA SER A 393 -50.72 5.08 29.97
C SER A 393 -51.57 3.98 29.31
N LEU A 394 -51.27 3.60 28.08
CA LEU A 394 -51.91 2.50 27.37
C LEU A 394 -51.86 1.19 28.18
N ARG A 395 -50.68 0.87 28.71
CA ARG A 395 -50.45 -0.31 29.52
C ARG A 395 -51.39 -0.35 30.73
N THR A 396 -51.49 0.74 31.49
CA THR A 396 -52.34 0.82 32.68
C THR A 396 -53.80 0.53 32.35
N ASP A 397 -54.37 1.16 31.31
CA ASP A 397 -55.75 1.01 30.92
C ASP A 397 -56.04 -0.41 30.34
N VAL A 398 -55.08 -0.97 29.56
CA VAL A 398 -55.22 -2.32 28.98
C VAL A 398 -55.09 -3.40 30.04
N GLU A 399 -54.19 -3.26 31.01
CA GLU A 399 -54.03 -4.20 32.12
C GLU A 399 -55.30 -4.21 33.00
N ALA A 400 -55.88 -3.02 33.29
CA ALA A 400 -57.13 -2.93 34.01
C ALA A 400 -58.30 -3.61 33.27
N LEU A 401 -58.39 -3.38 31.94
CA LEU A 401 -59.40 -4.07 31.11
C LEU A 401 -59.16 -5.59 31.09
N ARG A 402 -57.94 -6.05 30.88
CA ARG A 402 -57.57 -7.48 30.88
C ARG A 402 -57.96 -8.20 32.15
N GLU A 403 -57.70 -7.58 33.31
CA GLU A 403 -58.05 -8.17 34.61
C GLU A 403 -59.55 -8.24 34.82
N MET A 404 -60.30 -7.27 34.26
CA MET A 404 -61.73 -7.21 34.47
C MET A 404 -62.56 -8.09 33.54
N LEU A 405 -62.08 -8.43 32.34
CA LEU A 405 -62.83 -9.25 31.38
C LEU A 405 -63.28 -10.62 31.94
N PRO A 406 -62.42 -11.45 32.59
CA PRO A 406 -62.91 -12.68 33.22
C PRO A 406 -63.78 -12.43 34.43
N ARG A 407 -63.48 -11.43 35.25
CA ARG A 407 -64.26 -11.08 36.45
C ARG A 407 -65.61 -10.60 36.12
N ALA A 408 -65.86 -10.02 34.96
CA ALA A 408 -67.19 -9.54 34.53
C ALA A 408 -68.26 -10.63 34.42
N LEU A 409 -67.81 -11.88 34.17
CA LEU A 409 -68.73 -13.04 34.16
C LEU A 409 -69.00 -13.64 35.54
N GLU A 410 -68.13 -13.45 36.51
CA GLU A 410 -68.16 -14.09 37.82
C GLU A 410 -68.75 -13.12 38.91
N TYR A 411 -68.58 -11.81 38.77
CA TYR A 411 -68.90 -10.85 39.80
C TYR A 411 -70.30 -10.28 39.62
N SER A 412 -71.23 -10.59 40.57
CA SER A 412 -72.60 -10.22 40.49
C SER A 412 -72.87 -8.71 40.67
N GLY A 413 -71.97 -7.96 41.29
CA GLY A 413 -72.10 -6.54 41.55
C GLY A 413 -71.57 -5.57 40.46
N MET A 414 -71.12 -6.08 39.38
CA MET A 414 -70.61 -5.26 38.26
C MET A 414 -71.81 -4.74 37.43
N ASN A 415 -71.72 -3.46 37.02
CA ASN A 415 -72.70 -2.90 36.10
C ASN A 415 -72.05 -2.62 34.74
N GLY A 416 -72.83 -2.59 33.68
CA GLY A 416 -72.37 -2.37 32.32
C GLY A 416 -71.69 -1.03 32.11
N TYR A 417 -72.03 -0.04 32.89
CA TYR A 417 -71.38 1.28 32.81
C TYR A 417 -69.94 1.22 33.20
N ALA A 418 -69.54 0.47 34.22
CA ALA A 418 -68.15 0.28 34.63
C ALA A 418 -67.35 -0.45 33.57
N LEU A 419 -67.88 -1.54 32.99
CA LEU A 419 -67.17 -2.28 31.90
C LEU A 419 -67.01 -1.42 30.65
N LYS A 420 -68.10 -0.66 30.25
CA LYS A 420 -68.00 0.27 29.12
C LYS A 420 -67.04 1.40 29.41
N GLY A 421 -66.91 1.86 30.67
CA GLY A 421 -65.89 2.83 31.08
C GLY A 421 -64.48 2.38 30.87
N LEU A 422 -64.12 1.11 31.26
CA LEU A 422 -62.83 0.52 31.06
C LEU A 422 -62.52 0.28 29.58
N VAL A 423 -63.48 -0.22 28.81
CA VAL A 423 -63.31 -0.42 27.36
C VAL A 423 -63.05 0.89 26.63
N ARG A 424 -63.82 1.99 27.03
CA ARG A 424 -63.55 3.32 26.44
C ARG A 424 -62.20 3.89 26.84
N ALA A 425 -61.75 3.70 28.08
CA ALA A 425 -60.42 4.16 28.53
C ALA A 425 -59.32 3.47 27.76
N ALA A 426 -59.34 2.14 27.72
CA ALA A 426 -58.38 1.35 26.97
C ALA A 426 -58.40 1.65 25.45
N GLY A 427 -59.61 1.83 24.88
CA GLY A 427 -59.78 2.19 23.47
C GLY A 427 -59.25 3.59 23.14
N ARG A 428 -59.48 4.58 24.00
CA ARG A 428 -58.87 5.92 23.81
C ARG A 428 -57.36 5.90 23.89
N ALA A 429 -56.80 5.20 24.88
CA ALA A 429 -55.37 5.07 25.04
C ALA A 429 -54.74 4.34 23.85
N ALA A 430 -55.34 3.23 23.42
CA ALA A 430 -54.87 2.44 22.28
C ALA A 430 -54.98 3.23 20.95
N GLY A 431 -56.12 3.91 20.74
CA GLY A 431 -56.32 4.77 19.56
C GLY A 431 -55.32 5.92 19.51
N ALA A 432 -55.15 6.66 20.60
CA ALA A 432 -54.19 7.75 20.68
C ALA A 432 -52.76 7.32 20.49
N TYR A 433 -52.37 6.17 21.04
CA TYR A 433 -51.05 5.59 20.85
C TYR A 433 -50.84 5.19 19.38
N ASN A 434 -51.77 4.46 18.77
CA ASN A 434 -51.69 4.03 17.39
C ASN A 434 -51.66 5.21 16.39
N ASP A 435 -52.46 6.29 16.60
CA ASP A 435 -52.45 7.50 15.77
C ASP A 435 -51.08 8.21 15.79
N ARG A 436 -50.33 8.07 16.87
CA ARG A 436 -49.02 8.69 17.04
C ARG A 436 -47.87 7.79 16.60
N TYR A 437 -47.91 6.48 16.88
CA TYR A 437 -46.77 5.56 16.74
C TYR A 437 -47.09 4.30 15.93
N GLY A 438 -48.32 4.03 15.54
CA GLY A 438 -48.68 2.92 14.64
C GLY A 438 -48.07 3.08 13.24
N GLY A 439 -48.36 2.18 12.33
CA GLY A 439 -47.70 2.05 11.04
C GLY A 439 -47.56 3.31 10.17
N ARG A 440 -48.45 4.28 10.37
CA ARG A 440 -48.37 5.64 9.77
C ARG A 440 -48.61 6.72 10.82
N GLY A 441 -48.14 6.49 12.00
CA GLY A 441 -48.31 7.42 13.12
C GLY A 441 -47.70 8.78 12.86
N SER A 442 -48.33 9.85 13.42
CA SER A 442 -47.85 11.21 13.17
C SER A 442 -46.41 11.45 13.61
N VAL A 443 -46.03 10.97 14.79
CA VAL A 443 -44.69 11.14 15.35
C VAL A 443 -43.65 10.38 14.51
N ILE A 444 -43.98 9.17 14.07
CA ILE A 444 -43.08 8.38 13.22
C ILE A 444 -42.84 9.09 11.89
N ARG A 445 -43.88 9.63 11.26
CA ARG A 445 -43.75 10.42 10.02
C ARG A 445 -42.90 11.68 10.19
N GLU A 446 -43.04 12.35 11.34
CA GLU A 446 -42.21 13.52 11.66
C GLU A 446 -40.74 13.16 11.79
N ILE A 447 -40.43 12.05 12.46
CA ILE A 447 -39.04 11.55 12.56
C ILE A 447 -38.47 11.19 11.15
N GLU A 448 -39.24 10.45 10.34
CA GLU A 448 -38.89 10.13 8.98
C GLU A 448 -38.62 11.37 8.12
N ALA A 449 -39.50 12.39 8.21
CA ALA A 449 -39.37 13.64 7.46
C ALA A 449 -38.10 14.42 7.89
N GLU A 450 -37.84 14.47 9.20
CA GLU A 450 -36.67 15.15 9.74
C GLU A 450 -35.37 14.44 9.31
N LEU A 451 -35.29 13.09 9.42
CA LEU A 451 -34.16 12.32 8.92
C LEU A 451 -33.95 12.50 7.40
N LYS A 452 -35.05 12.47 6.64
CA LYS A 452 -35.00 12.69 5.19
C LYS A 452 -34.49 14.08 4.82
N SER A 453 -34.86 15.11 5.58
CA SER A 453 -34.39 16.48 5.33
C SER A 453 -32.85 16.61 5.51
N HIS A 454 -32.29 15.92 6.52
CA HIS A 454 -30.85 15.89 6.76
C HIS A 454 -30.09 15.05 5.75
N ARG A 455 -30.77 14.15 5.02
CA ARG A 455 -30.25 13.25 3.98
C ARG A 455 -30.59 13.70 2.58
N ALA A 456 -30.93 14.95 2.35
CA ALA A 456 -31.42 15.43 1.05
C ALA A 456 -30.46 15.07 -0.11
N ASP A 457 -29.13 15.13 0.13
CA ASP A 457 -28.10 14.86 -0.86
C ASP A 457 -27.61 13.40 -0.86
N ASP A 458 -28.07 12.57 0.08
CA ASP A 458 -27.55 11.20 0.25
C ASP A 458 -27.88 10.28 -0.93
N GLU A 459 -29.03 10.44 -1.54
CA GLU A 459 -29.40 9.70 -2.75
C GLU A 459 -28.49 10.04 -3.94
N LEU A 460 -28.13 11.33 -4.08
CA LEU A 460 -27.17 11.75 -5.10
C LEU A 460 -25.78 11.18 -4.81
N ARG A 461 -25.32 11.29 -3.56
CA ARG A 461 -24.05 10.71 -3.12
C ARG A 461 -23.97 9.21 -3.44
N LYS A 462 -24.94 8.43 -2.99
CA LYS A 462 -25.02 6.97 -3.20
C LYS A 462 -25.09 6.59 -4.67
N ARG A 463 -25.74 7.41 -5.50
CA ARG A 463 -25.75 7.22 -6.94
C ARG A 463 -24.37 7.38 -7.54
N GLU A 464 -23.65 8.45 -7.19
CA GLU A 464 -22.30 8.70 -7.67
C GLU A 464 -21.30 7.64 -7.19
N GLU A 465 -21.40 7.20 -5.94
CA GLU A 465 -20.60 6.10 -5.38
C GLU A 465 -20.81 4.78 -6.16
N ARG A 466 -22.04 4.48 -6.52
CA ARG A 466 -22.34 3.30 -7.36
C ARG A 466 -21.69 3.40 -8.75
N ILE A 467 -21.73 4.60 -9.36
CA ILE A 467 -21.05 4.84 -10.65
C ILE A 467 -19.54 4.71 -10.48
N ALA A 468 -18.95 5.33 -9.45
CA ALA A 468 -17.53 5.24 -9.16
C ALA A 468 -17.07 3.79 -8.95
N SER A 469 -17.81 3.03 -8.14
CA SER A 469 -17.53 1.61 -7.86
C SER A 469 -17.67 0.74 -9.11
N GLY A 470 -18.63 1.06 -10.00
CA GLY A 470 -18.77 0.39 -11.29
C GLY A 470 -17.57 0.61 -12.20
N LYS A 471 -17.11 1.86 -12.31
CA LYS A 471 -15.93 2.23 -13.09
C LYS A 471 -14.63 1.67 -12.51
N LEU A 472 -14.50 1.68 -11.17
CA LEU A 472 -13.36 1.06 -10.51
C LEU A 472 -13.29 -0.45 -10.76
N ARG A 473 -14.44 -1.12 -10.76
CA ARG A 473 -14.51 -2.54 -11.12
C ARG A 473 -14.03 -2.79 -12.54
N GLU A 474 -14.45 -1.97 -13.51
CA GLU A 474 -13.97 -2.03 -14.89
C GLU A 474 -12.43 -1.90 -14.95
N ALA A 475 -11.84 -0.95 -14.23
CA ALA A 475 -10.38 -0.80 -14.13
C ALA A 475 -9.70 -2.02 -13.53
N ASN A 476 -10.23 -2.52 -12.41
CA ASN A 476 -9.68 -3.69 -11.72
C ASN A 476 -9.79 -4.98 -12.57
N GLU A 477 -10.86 -5.14 -13.36
CA GLU A 477 -11.02 -6.27 -14.29
C GLU A 477 -9.96 -6.24 -15.40
N LYS A 478 -9.65 -5.05 -15.94
CA LYS A 478 -8.57 -4.88 -16.94
C LYS A 478 -7.19 -5.22 -16.34
N ILE A 479 -6.89 -4.77 -15.11
CA ILE A 479 -5.65 -5.09 -14.41
C ILE A 479 -5.59 -6.60 -14.11
N ALA A 480 -6.68 -7.19 -13.61
CA ALA A 480 -6.77 -8.61 -13.32
C ALA A 480 -6.66 -9.47 -14.60
N PHE A 481 -7.10 -8.98 -15.75
CA PHE A 481 -6.89 -9.65 -17.02
C PHE A 481 -5.40 -9.74 -17.37
N LEU A 482 -4.64 -8.64 -17.20
CA LEU A 482 -3.19 -8.63 -17.41
C LEU A 482 -2.47 -9.60 -16.46
N SER A 483 -2.90 -9.69 -15.21
CA SER A 483 -2.27 -10.60 -14.23
C SER A 483 -2.40 -12.08 -14.59
N ARG A 484 -3.38 -12.44 -15.44
CA ARG A 484 -3.60 -13.81 -15.93
C ARG A 484 -2.74 -14.16 -17.14
N ALA A 485 -1.99 -13.20 -17.68
CA ALA A 485 -1.10 -13.44 -18.79
C ALA A 485 -0.05 -14.47 -18.42
N VAL A 486 0.01 -15.56 -19.18
CA VAL A 486 0.94 -16.69 -18.96
C VAL A 486 1.82 -16.83 -20.19
N GLY A 487 3.12 -17.02 -19.97
CA GLY A 487 4.12 -17.21 -21.00
C GLY A 487 5.49 -17.23 -20.37
N HIS A 488 6.49 -17.80 -21.04
CA HIS A 488 7.92 -17.75 -20.64
C HIS A 488 8.24 -18.04 -19.16
N GLN A 489 7.38 -18.83 -18.48
CA GLN A 489 7.57 -19.14 -17.05
C GLN A 489 8.94 -19.80 -16.74
N ALA A 490 9.54 -20.46 -17.73
CA ALA A 490 10.85 -21.07 -17.56
C ALA A 490 11.92 -19.98 -17.42
N ASP A 491 11.86 -18.92 -18.23
CA ASP A 491 12.82 -17.82 -18.21
C ASP A 491 12.65 -16.98 -16.95
N PHE A 492 11.40 -16.67 -16.53
CA PHE A 492 11.14 -15.99 -15.27
C PHE A 492 11.69 -16.79 -14.06
N ARG A 493 11.50 -18.12 -14.04
CA ARG A 493 12.08 -18.98 -12.98
C ARG A 493 13.60 -18.99 -13.04
N ARG A 494 14.20 -18.88 -14.23
CA ARG A 494 15.65 -18.83 -14.41
C ARG A 494 16.21 -17.50 -13.90
N VAL A 495 15.58 -16.37 -14.22
CA VAL A 495 15.96 -15.05 -13.70
C VAL A 495 15.78 -15.00 -12.19
N GLU A 496 14.68 -15.52 -11.65
CA GLU A 496 14.46 -15.56 -10.19
C GLU A 496 15.54 -16.39 -9.48
N ARG A 497 15.99 -17.49 -10.08
CA ARG A 497 17.11 -18.27 -9.56
C ARG A 497 18.39 -17.43 -9.55
N PHE A 498 18.74 -16.76 -10.64
CA PHE A 498 19.91 -15.89 -10.73
C PHE A 498 19.86 -14.74 -9.71
N TYR A 499 18.70 -14.13 -9.58
CA TYR A 499 18.45 -13.14 -8.55
C TYR A 499 18.75 -13.64 -7.13
N ARG A 500 18.28 -14.84 -6.80
CA ARG A 500 18.51 -15.46 -5.48
C ARG A 500 19.97 -15.85 -5.26
N GLU A 501 20.66 -16.30 -6.30
CA GLU A 501 22.10 -16.61 -6.26
C GLU A 501 22.90 -15.35 -5.95
N ASN A 502 22.66 -14.26 -6.65
CA ASN A 502 23.34 -12.98 -6.41
C ASN A 502 23.00 -12.37 -5.05
N LEU A 503 21.75 -12.44 -4.60
CA LEU A 503 21.37 -12.04 -3.24
C LEU A 503 22.18 -12.79 -2.18
N LYS A 504 22.41 -14.08 -2.39
CA LYS A 504 23.20 -14.90 -1.47
C LYS A 504 24.66 -14.48 -1.45
N LEU A 505 25.27 -14.18 -2.62
CA LEU A 505 26.63 -13.63 -2.72
C LEU A 505 26.76 -12.36 -1.85
N ASN A 506 25.82 -11.43 -1.99
CA ASN A 506 25.83 -10.15 -1.32
C ASN A 506 25.25 -10.18 0.11
N ARG A 507 24.83 -11.34 0.63
CA ARG A 507 24.14 -11.49 1.92
C ARG A 507 22.90 -10.59 2.03
N GLY A 508 22.26 -10.31 0.90
CA GLY A 508 21.09 -9.47 0.79
C GLY A 508 19.82 -10.19 1.27
N ILE A 509 18.79 -9.41 1.56
CA ILE A 509 17.46 -9.90 1.94
C ILE A 509 16.53 -9.75 0.73
N ALA A 510 15.85 -10.82 0.35
CA ALA A 510 14.87 -10.76 -0.72
C ALA A 510 13.75 -9.78 -0.36
N ALA A 511 13.47 -8.83 -1.25
CA ALA A 511 12.32 -7.96 -1.10
C ALA A 511 11.04 -8.79 -1.19
N ALA A 512 10.09 -8.52 -0.29
CA ALA A 512 8.76 -9.13 -0.38
C ALA A 512 8.07 -8.63 -1.66
N VAL A 513 7.73 -9.57 -2.54
CA VAL A 513 6.91 -9.28 -3.71
C VAL A 513 5.46 -9.33 -3.27
N SER A 514 4.83 -8.18 -3.15
CA SER A 514 3.42 -8.04 -2.76
C SER A 514 2.64 -7.48 -3.95
N ALA A 515 1.69 -8.25 -4.45
CA ALA A 515 0.66 -7.68 -5.30
C ALA A 515 -0.35 -6.94 -4.40
N ASP A 516 -0.49 -5.66 -4.60
CA ASP A 516 -1.54 -4.89 -3.94
C ASP A 516 -2.90 -5.49 -4.31
N ARG A 517 -3.71 -5.79 -3.29
CA ARG A 517 -5.08 -6.24 -3.54
C ARG A 517 -5.89 -5.07 -4.09
N PRO A 518 -6.58 -5.25 -5.22
CA PRO A 518 -7.38 -4.18 -5.77
C PRO A 518 -8.49 -3.80 -4.79
N GLU A 519 -8.55 -2.52 -4.44
CA GLU A 519 -9.63 -1.97 -3.62
C GLU A 519 -10.96 -2.08 -4.36
N LYS A 520 -12.01 -2.42 -3.63
CA LYS A 520 -13.38 -2.56 -4.18
C LYS A 520 -14.21 -1.31 -3.96
N ASP A 521 -13.92 -0.59 -2.90
CA ASP A 521 -14.57 0.67 -2.56
C ASP A 521 -13.85 1.85 -3.22
N SER A 522 -14.61 2.74 -3.86
CA SER A 522 -14.05 3.87 -4.61
C SER A 522 -13.41 4.94 -3.73
N ALA A 523 -13.92 5.15 -2.52
CA ALA A 523 -13.34 6.09 -1.57
C ALA A 523 -12.02 5.56 -1.00
N ALA A 524 -11.99 4.26 -0.66
CA ALA A 524 -10.77 3.58 -0.23
C ALA A 524 -9.71 3.56 -1.36
N ALA A 525 -10.11 3.29 -2.60
CA ALA A 525 -9.22 3.32 -3.76
C ALA A 525 -8.66 4.73 -4.02
N GLY A 526 -9.49 5.76 -3.92
CA GLY A 526 -9.06 7.15 -4.02
C GLY A 526 -8.08 7.54 -2.92
N LYS A 527 -8.38 7.17 -1.68
CA LYS A 527 -7.49 7.38 -0.53
C LYS A 527 -6.15 6.67 -0.74
N TYR A 528 -6.17 5.39 -1.08
CA TYR A 528 -4.97 4.60 -1.34
C TYR A 528 -4.10 5.21 -2.47
N ALA A 529 -4.73 5.61 -3.59
CA ALA A 529 -4.05 6.25 -4.71
C ALA A 529 -3.38 7.57 -4.28
N MET A 530 -4.08 8.38 -3.48
CA MET A 530 -3.57 9.65 -2.97
C MET A 530 -2.42 9.47 -1.99
N GLU A 531 -2.51 8.56 -1.01
CA GLU A 531 -1.46 8.26 -0.05
C GLU A 531 -0.20 7.73 -0.74
N ARG A 532 -0.38 6.85 -1.72
CA ARG A 532 0.74 6.32 -2.51
C ARG A 532 1.43 7.41 -3.31
N MET A 533 0.67 8.34 -3.89
CA MET A 533 1.23 9.48 -4.63
C MET A 533 1.87 10.54 -3.73
N ASP A 534 1.33 10.78 -2.54
CA ASP A 534 1.99 11.65 -1.55
C ASP A 534 3.36 11.08 -1.15
N GLY A 535 3.43 9.76 -0.86
CA GLY A 535 4.69 9.06 -0.62
C GLY A 535 5.65 9.12 -1.82
N PHE A 536 5.13 8.97 -3.04
CA PHE A 536 5.87 9.09 -4.29
C PHE A 536 6.49 10.48 -4.46
N PHE A 537 5.71 11.53 -4.38
CA PHE A 537 6.19 12.91 -4.54
C PHE A 537 7.10 13.34 -3.38
N GLY A 538 6.84 12.86 -2.16
CA GLY A 538 7.70 13.07 -1.00
C GLY A 538 9.07 12.42 -1.17
N GLY A 539 9.11 11.19 -1.68
CA GLY A 539 10.33 10.47 -2.03
C GLY A 539 11.14 11.20 -3.11
N MET A 540 10.49 11.67 -4.16
CA MET A 540 11.14 12.47 -5.22
C MET A 540 11.72 13.78 -4.70
N ALA A 541 11.00 14.52 -3.84
CA ALA A 541 11.50 15.76 -3.27
C ALA A 541 12.73 15.54 -2.38
N GLY A 542 12.76 14.45 -1.59
CA GLY A 542 13.91 14.06 -0.77
C GLY A 542 15.12 13.58 -1.57
N MET A 543 14.93 13.12 -2.82
CA MET A 543 16.05 12.69 -3.69
C MET A 543 16.86 13.84 -4.27
N LEU A 544 16.29 15.05 -4.38
CA LEU A 544 17.05 16.25 -4.76
C LEU A 544 18.13 16.60 -3.74
N ASP A 545 17.92 16.21 -2.48
CA ASP A 545 18.84 16.42 -1.38
C ASP A 545 19.75 15.20 -1.12
N ALA A 546 19.49 14.04 -1.78
CA ALA A 546 20.25 12.81 -1.62
C ALA A 546 21.30 12.62 -2.73
N THR A 547 22.38 11.90 -2.42
CA THR A 547 23.52 11.60 -3.29
C THR A 547 23.12 11.19 -4.71
N GLY A 548 23.80 11.74 -5.71
CA GLY A 548 23.55 11.50 -7.14
C GLY A 548 23.59 10.05 -7.61
N ASP A 549 24.13 9.14 -6.79
CA ASP A 549 24.30 7.70 -7.11
C ASP A 549 22.96 7.01 -7.44
N ARG A 550 21.91 7.26 -6.69
CA ARG A 550 20.57 6.68 -6.95
C ARG A 550 19.97 7.17 -8.26
N LEU A 551 20.21 8.44 -8.56
CA LEU A 551 19.79 9.02 -9.84
C LEU A 551 20.48 8.30 -10.99
N LEU A 552 21.80 8.10 -10.92
CA LEU A 552 22.58 7.44 -11.95
C LEU A 552 22.15 5.98 -12.12
N GLN A 553 21.89 5.26 -11.03
CA GLN A 553 21.40 3.87 -11.08
C GLN A 553 20.01 3.76 -11.72
N ASN A 554 19.09 4.69 -11.44
CA ASN A 554 17.76 4.71 -12.04
C ASN A 554 17.82 5.05 -13.53
N GLU A 555 18.69 5.99 -13.92
CA GLU A 555 18.92 6.33 -15.32
C GLU A 555 19.57 5.17 -16.07
N TYR A 556 20.54 4.48 -15.45
CA TYR A 556 21.14 3.28 -15.99
C TYR A 556 20.10 2.19 -16.26
N ALA A 557 19.22 1.94 -15.28
CA ALA A 557 18.13 0.98 -15.45
C ALA A 557 17.23 1.35 -16.63
N SER A 558 16.88 2.62 -16.75
CA SER A 558 16.04 3.11 -17.86
C SER A 558 16.73 3.07 -19.21
N ASP A 559 18.08 3.21 -19.30
CA ASP A 559 18.82 3.29 -20.55
C ASP A 559 19.18 1.91 -21.09
N HIS A 560 19.61 0.99 -20.23
CA HIS A 560 20.15 -0.30 -20.62
C HIS A 560 19.14 -1.46 -20.62
N PHE A 561 17.98 -1.30 -19.95
CA PHE A 561 16.99 -2.37 -19.86
C PHE A 561 15.73 -2.03 -20.68
N SER A 562 15.22 -3.05 -21.37
CA SER A 562 14.01 -2.96 -22.17
C SER A 562 12.78 -2.80 -21.28
N HIS A 563 11.72 -2.29 -21.85
CA HIS A 563 10.40 -2.17 -21.20
C HIS A 563 9.31 -2.68 -22.15
N PHE A 564 8.17 -3.03 -21.61
CA PHE A 564 7.05 -3.47 -22.39
C PHE A 564 6.54 -2.33 -23.30
N ASP A 565 6.37 -2.64 -24.59
CA ASP A 565 5.80 -1.69 -25.52
C ASP A 565 4.28 -1.66 -25.35
N TYR A 566 3.80 -0.54 -24.80
CA TYR A 566 2.37 -0.36 -24.52
C TYR A 566 1.48 -0.43 -25.75
N ALA A 567 1.99 -0.05 -26.92
CA ALA A 567 1.24 -0.19 -28.18
C ALA A 567 0.96 -1.67 -28.53
N LYS A 568 1.83 -2.59 -28.06
CA LYS A 568 1.60 -4.03 -28.20
C LYS A 568 0.50 -4.55 -27.26
N VAL A 569 0.21 -3.86 -26.14
CA VAL A 569 -0.91 -4.21 -25.24
C VAL A 569 -2.25 -4.06 -25.94
N GLN A 570 -2.37 -3.06 -26.80
CA GLN A 570 -3.61 -2.83 -27.55
C GLN A 570 -3.96 -4.04 -28.42
N ALA A 571 -2.95 -4.68 -29.01
CA ALA A 571 -3.14 -5.93 -29.77
C ALA A 571 -3.64 -7.09 -28.88
N LEU A 572 -3.29 -7.07 -27.58
CA LEU A 572 -3.70 -8.09 -26.60
C LEU A 572 -5.07 -7.80 -25.96
N THR A 573 -5.56 -6.55 -26.00
CA THR A 573 -6.76 -6.11 -25.25
C THR A 573 -7.94 -5.74 -26.13
N LEU A 574 -7.85 -5.90 -27.46
CA LEU A 574 -8.96 -5.63 -28.38
C LEU A 574 -10.19 -6.50 -28.03
N PRO A 575 -11.37 -5.89 -27.79
CA PRO A 575 -12.59 -6.64 -27.53
C PRO A 575 -12.94 -7.49 -28.74
N GLY A 576 -13.09 -8.80 -28.55
CA GLY A 576 -13.56 -9.73 -29.59
C GLY A 576 -12.48 -10.55 -30.29
N THR A 577 -11.19 -10.33 -30.03
CA THR A 577 -10.14 -11.26 -30.44
C THR A 577 -9.90 -12.27 -29.30
N PRO A 578 -9.99 -13.58 -29.59
CA PRO A 578 -9.51 -14.57 -28.60
C PRO A 578 -8.05 -14.26 -28.30
N PHE A 579 -7.69 -14.22 -27.02
CA PHE A 579 -6.31 -14.09 -26.59
C PHE A 579 -5.54 -15.28 -27.16
N ASP A 580 -4.80 -15.08 -28.25
CA ASP A 580 -3.92 -16.10 -28.80
C ASP A 580 -2.68 -16.19 -27.89
N GLY A 581 -2.71 -17.20 -27.03
CA GLY A 581 -1.64 -17.45 -26.08
C GLY A 581 -0.27 -17.69 -26.72
N ALA A 582 -0.21 -18.09 -27.98
CA ALA A 582 1.04 -18.30 -28.71
C ALA A 582 1.63 -16.98 -29.23
N ALA A 583 0.82 -16.13 -29.84
CA ALA A 583 1.26 -14.80 -30.31
C ALA A 583 1.56 -13.84 -29.14
N ALA A 584 0.85 -13.99 -28.03
CA ALA A 584 1.13 -13.27 -26.79
C ALA A 584 2.39 -13.81 -26.08
N GLY A 585 2.76 -15.06 -26.31
CA GLY A 585 3.93 -15.70 -25.73
C GLY A 585 5.18 -14.87 -25.94
N ASP A 586 5.51 -14.56 -27.17
CA ASP A 586 6.74 -13.82 -27.53
C ASP A 586 6.75 -12.38 -26.98
N LEU A 587 5.57 -11.74 -26.86
CA LEU A 587 5.45 -10.40 -26.32
C LEU A 587 5.66 -10.35 -24.80
N LEU A 588 5.46 -11.47 -24.11
CA LEU A 588 5.54 -11.58 -22.65
C LEU A 588 6.88 -12.14 -22.15
N SER A 589 7.90 -12.21 -23.01
CA SER A 589 9.25 -12.63 -22.61
C SER A 589 9.85 -11.68 -21.58
N VAL A 590 10.83 -12.15 -20.83
CA VAL A 590 11.60 -11.31 -19.88
C VAL A 590 12.25 -10.16 -20.61
N GLU A 591 12.83 -10.42 -21.78
CA GLU A 591 13.51 -9.45 -22.65
C GLU A 591 12.62 -8.27 -23.06
N ASN A 592 11.30 -8.42 -23.05
CA ASN A 592 10.35 -7.35 -23.38
C ASN A 592 9.80 -6.62 -22.16
N GLN A 593 10.17 -6.98 -20.92
CA GLN A 593 9.67 -6.38 -19.67
C GLN A 593 10.72 -6.41 -18.55
N GLU A 594 11.96 -6.17 -18.90
CA GLU A 594 13.09 -6.17 -17.96
C GLU A 594 12.94 -5.08 -16.89
N LEU A 595 12.52 -3.89 -17.30
CA LEU A 595 12.36 -2.76 -16.42
C LEU A 595 11.23 -2.98 -15.41
N GLU A 596 10.13 -3.61 -15.83
CA GLU A 596 9.02 -4.02 -14.97
C GLU A 596 9.47 -5.10 -13.97
N TYR A 597 10.29 -6.05 -14.43
CA TYR A 597 10.84 -7.06 -13.52
C TYR A 597 11.80 -6.44 -12.50
N ILE A 598 12.64 -5.50 -12.91
CA ILE A 598 13.54 -4.77 -12.01
C ILE A 598 12.75 -4.04 -10.93
N LEU A 599 11.64 -3.39 -11.32
CA LEU A 599 10.76 -2.66 -10.40
C LEU A 599 10.01 -3.60 -9.46
N TYR A 600 9.30 -4.59 -10.00
CA TYR A 600 8.30 -5.36 -9.25
C TYR A 600 8.76 -6.75 -8.84
N GLY A 601 9.55 -7.45 -9.68
CA GLY A 601 10.18 -8.74 -9.35
C GLY A 601 9.24 -9.93 -9.26
N PHE A 602 8.08 -9.91 -9.97
CA PHE A 602 7.22 -11.08 -10.03
C PHE A 602 7.82 -12.17 -10.89
N GLY A 603 7.78 -13.40 -10.43
CA GLY A 603 8.26 -14.59 -11.15
C GLY A 603 7.35 -15.03 -12.32
N HIS A 604 6.54 -14.13 -12.84
CA HIS A 604 5.67 -14.33 -14.01
C HIS A 604 5.34 -13.01 -14.69
N PRO A 605 5.14 -13.00 -16.03
CA PRO A 605 4.98 -11.77 -16.81
C PRO A 605 3.76 -10.95 -16.41
N GLY A 606 2.62 -11.60 -16.22
CA GLY A 606 1.37 -10.92 -15.90
C GLY A 606 1.41 -10.15 -14.58
N GLY A 607 2.20 -10.60 -13.62
CA GLY A 607 2.38 -9.91 -12.34
C GLY A 607 3.09 -8.58 -12.49
N ASN A 608 4.19 -8.55 -13.24
CA ASN A 608 4.96 -7.34 -13.48
C ASN A 608 4.13 -6.28 -14.25
N LEU A 609 3.46 -6.71 -15.31
CA LEU A 609 2.61 -5.82 -16.11
C LEU A 609 1.40 -5.30 -15.33
N ALA A 610 0.72 -6.17 -14.57
CA ALA A 610 -0.42 -5.76 -13.76
C ALA A 610 -0.01 -4.78 -12.66
N ALA A 611 1.18 -4.95 -12.07
CA ALA A 611 1.72 -4.02 -11.08
C ALA A 611 2.03 -2.65 -11.73
N ALA A 612 2.70 -2.62 -12.87
CA ALA A 612 2.99 -1.39 -13.61
C ALA A 612 1.71 -0.65 -14.01
N TYR A 613 0.75 -1.38 -14.57
CA TYR A 613 -0.56 -0.85 -14.96
C TYR A 613 -1.35 -0.32 -13.77
N GLY A 614 -1.37 -1.07 -12.68
CA GLY A 614 -2.04 -0.69 -11.43
C GLY A 614 -1.45 0.59 -10.84
N GLU A 615 -0.13 0.73 -10.89
CA GLU A 615 0.55 1.90 -10.36
C GLU A 615 0.35 3.14 -11.25
N ILE A 616 0.40 2.98 -12.57
CA ILE A 616 0.04 4.07 -13.51
C ILE A 616 -1.41 4.48 -13.28
N PHE A 617 -2.34 3.53 -13.19
CA PHE A 617 -3.75 3.83 -12.91
C PHE A 617 -3.92 4.57 -11.58
N ALA A 618 -3.25 4.14 -10.51
CA ALA A 618 -3.29 4.82 -9.22
C ALA A 618 -2.74 6.25 -9.30
N MET A 619 -1.63 6.46 -10.01
CA MET A 619 -1.07 7.79 -10.25
C MET A 619 -2.06 8.68 -11.00
N ARG A 620 -2.66 8.18 -12.08
CA ARG A 620 -3.64 8.94 -12.87
C ARG A 620 -4.91 9.23 -12.05
N LEU A 621 -5.41 8.25 -11.29
CA LEU A 621 -6.54 8.41 -10.40
C LEU A 621 -6.29 9.52 -9.37
N ALA A 622 -5.12 9.52 -8.71
CA ALA A 622 -4.77 10.52 -7.73
C ALA A 622 -4.74 11.94 -8.35
N ILE A 623 -4.05 12.10 -9.48
CA ILE A 623 -3.93 13.40 -10.17
C ILE A 623 -5.31 13.89 -10.63
N ARG A 624 -6.12 13.04 -11.26
CA ARG A 624 -7.44 13.41 -11.79
C ARG A 624 -8.46 13.67 -10.68
N THR A 625 -8.36 12.96 -9.55
CA THR A 625 -9.20 13.23 -8.36
C THR A 625 -8.82 14.57 -7.73
N MET A 626 -7.51 14.87 -7.60
CA MET A 626 -7.02 16.16 -7.12
C MET A 626 -7.54 17.31 -7.99
N GLU A 627 -7.43 17.20 -9.32
CA GLU A 627 -7.95 18.19 -10.27
C GLU A 627 -9.46 18.38 -10.13
N SER A 628 -10.20 17.28 -9.92
CA SER A 628 -11.65 17.30 -9.80
C SER A 628 -12.12 17.92 -8.48
N LEU A 629 -11.40 17.72 -7.38
CA LEU A 629 -11.69 18.36 -6.09
C LEU A 629 -11.56 19.89 -6.13
N ALA A 630 -10.80 20.41 -7.09
CA ALA A 630 -10.64 21.84 -7.31
C ALA A 630 -11.53 22.39 -8.44
N ASP A 631 -12.26 21.51 -9.15
CA ASP A 631 -13.13 21.92 -10.27
C ASP A 631 -14.36 22.69 -9.75
N PRO A 632 -14.58 23.95 -10.21
CA PRO A 632 -15.73 24.73 -9.80
C PRO A 632 -17.08 24.05 -10.03
N ALA A 633 -17.20 23.25 -11.08
CA ALA A 633 -18.42 22.51 -11.39
C ALA A 633 -18.70 21.41 -10.36
N VAL A 634 -17.67 20.79 -9.81
CA VAL A 634 -17.78 19.80 -8.72
C VAL A 634 -18.03 20.48 -7.39
N LEU A 635 -17.36 21.60 -7.12
CA LEU A 635 -17.56 22.38 -5.89
C LEU A 635 -18.96 23.00 -5.77
N ALA A 636 -19.64 23.24 -6.89
CA ALA A 636 -21.00 23.77 -6.96
C ALA A 636 -22.05 22.86 -6.31
N PHE A 637 -21.78 21.54 -6.15
CA PHE A 637 -22.70 20.62 -5.45
C PHE A 637 -22.89 20.92 -3.96
N GLY A 638 -21.98 21.65 -3.35
CA GLY A 638 -22.14 22.17 -1.99
C GLY A 638 -21.82 21.15 -0.89
N ASN A 639 -22.44 19.97 -0.91
CA ASN A 639 -22.22 18.93 0.10
C ASN A 639 -20.85 18.26 -0.08
N PRO A 640 -19.97 18.25 0.94
CA PRO A 640 -18.61 17.70 0.83
C PRO A 640 -18.54 16.23 0.45
N LEU A 641 -19.48 15.40 0.90
CA LEU A 641 -19.52 13.97 0.57
C LEU A 641 -19.96 13.74 -0.88
N VAL A 642 -20.86 14.57 -1.40
CA VAL A 642 -21.23 14.56 -2.83
C VAL A 642 -20.06 15.03 -3.69
N ILE A 643 -19.34 16.05 -3.23
CA ILE A 643 -18.11 16.55 -3.91
C ILE A 643 -17.08 15.42 -4.00
N LEU A 644 -16.80 14.68 -2.93
CA LEU A 644 -15.90 13.53 -2.94
C LEU A 644 -16.37 12.47 -3.93
N ALA A 645 -17.64 12.06 -3.86
CA ALA A 645 -18.19 11.03 -4.75
C ALA A 645 -18.07 11.45 -6.24
N LYS A 646 -18.41 12.70 -6.57
CA LYS A 646 -18.24 13.27 -7.91
C LYS A 646 -16.78 13.33 -8.35
N ALA A 647 -15.89 13.77 -7.47
CA ALA A 647 -14.46 13.82 -7.75
C ALA A 647 -13.88 12.43 -8.06
N LEU A 648 -14.33 11.41 -7.34
CA LEU A 648 -13.93 10.02 -7.58
C LEU A 648 -14.48 9.49 -8.91
N VAL A 649 -15.77 9.74 -9.23
CA VAL A 649 -16.34 9.35 -10.53
C VAL A 649 -15.53 9.95 -11.66
N HIS A 650 -15.27 11.26 -11.58
CA HIS A 650 -14.51 11.96 -12.61
C HIS A 650 -13.05 11.48 -12.64
N GLY A 651 -12.41 11.33 -11.49
CA GLY A 651 -11.04 10.84 -11.35
C GLY A 651 -10.85 9.46 -11.97
N ILE A 652 -11.70 8.49 -11.62
CA ILE A 652 -11.63 7.13 -12.16
C ILE A 652 -11.91 7.13 -13.68
N THR A 653 -12.92 7.87 -14.12
CA THR A 653 -13.27 7.95 -15.54
C THR A 653 -12.13 8.54 -16.37
N GLN A 654 -11.55 9.65 -15.92
CA GLN A 654 -10.42 10.29 -16.61
C GLN A 654 -9.15 9.45 -16.53
N ALA A 655 -8.89 8.76 -15.43
CA ALA A 655 -7.77 7.83 -15.34
C ALA A 655 -7.89 6.70 -16.37
N LEU A 656 -9.08 6.14 -16.57
CA LEU A 656 -9.32 5.14 -17.62
C LEU A 656 -9.12 5.70 -19.03
N VAL A 657 -9.56 6.94 -19.28
CA VAL A 657 -9.32 7.64 -20.56
C VAL A 657 -7.82 7.87 -20.77
N ASP A 658 -7.10 8.33 -19.73
CA ASP A 658 -5.66 8.53 -19.79
C ASP A 658 -4.91 7.22 -20.11
N MET A 659 -5.33 6.10 -19.49
CA MET A 659 -4.77 4.77 -19.80
C MET A 659 -5.01 4.37 -21.27
N THR A 660 -6.19 4.68 -21.82
CA THR A 660 -6.50 4.44 -23.23
C THR A 660 -5.66 5.34 -24.14
N MET A 661 -5.55 6.63 -23.83
CA MET A 661 -4.70 7.57 -24.58
C MET A 661 -3.23 7.15 -24.55
N LEU A 662 -2.73 6.68 -23.41
CA LEU A 662 -1.36 6.16 -23.31
C LEU A 662 -1.15 4.96 -24.23
N ALA A 663 -2.17 4.08 -24.37
CA ALA A 663 -2.12 2.94 -25.29
C ALA A 663 -2.17 3.38 -26.76
N GLU A 664 -3.05 4.31 -27.12
CA GLU A 664 -3.33 4.68 -28.51
C GLU A 664 -2.33 5.69 -29.07
N GLN A 665 -1.93 6.68 -28.25
CA GLN A 665 -1.08 7.79 -28.66
C GLN A 665 0.37 7.65 -28.20
N GLY A 666 0.66 6.68 -27.29
CA GLY A 666 1.98 6.46 -26.72
C GLY A 666 2.38 7.45 -25.61
N TYR A 667 1.55 8.46 -25.33
CA TYR A 667 1.80 9.43 -24.26
C TYR A 667 0.48 9.97 -23.69
N VAL A 668 0.58 10.54 -22.50
CA VAL A 668 -0.51 11.27 -21.83
C VAL A 668 0.05 12.50 -21.13
N GLU A 669 -0.72 13.59 -21.11
CA GLU A 669 -0.32 14.79 -20.35
C GLU A 669 -0.42 14.54 -18.85
N LEU A 670 0.59 14.99 -18.08
CA LEU A 670 0.67 14.77 -16.63
C LEU A 670 -0.59 15.29 -15.93
N SER A 671 -0.98 16.53 -16.21
CA SER A 671 -2.17 17.17 -15.64
C SER A 671 -2.77 18.17 -16.63
N LYS A 672 -3.97 18.68 -16.34
CA LYS A 672 -4.61 19.75 -17.14
C LYS A 672 -3.80 21.05 -17.10
N THR A 673 -3.08 21.29 -16.00
CA THR A 673 -2.27 22.48 -15.78
C THR A 673 -0.82 22.31 -16.24
N LEU A 674 -0.25 21.13 -16.01
CA LEU A 674 1.12 20.79 -16.42
C LEU A 674 1.07 19.89 -17.66
N LYS A 675 1.21 20.51 -18.84
CA LYS A 675 1.15 19.80 -20.14
C LYS A 675 2.46 19.08 -20.48
N ILE A 676 3.02 18.36 -19.51
CA ILE A 676 4.18 17.48 -19.71
C ILE A 676 3.67 16.16 -20.27
N LYS A 677 4.15 15.80 -21.45
CA LYS A 677 3.83 14.51 -22.07
C LYS A 677 4.65 13.42 -21.41
N LEU A 678 3.99 12.42 -20.87
CA LEU A 678 4.62 11.25 -20.26
C LEU A 678 4.29 10.00 -21.11
N THR A 679 5.33 9.29 -21.51
CA THR A 679 5.24 7.97 -22.14
C THR A 679 5.11 6.88 -21.09
N TYR A 680 4.87 5.64 -21.51
CA TYR A 680 4.89 4.49 -20.60
C TYR A 680 6.27 4.35 -19.91
N LYS A 681 7.36 4.48 -20.68
CA LYS A 681 8.73 4.48 -20.15
C LYS A 681 8.96 5.55 -19.10
N ASP A 682 8.43 6.76 -19.34
CA ASP A 682 8.56 7.86 -18.37
C ASP A 682 7.86 7.55 -17.05
N HIS A 683 6.69 6.86 -17.08
CA HIS A 683 6.03 6.41 -15.86
C HIS A 683 6.89 5.39 -15.10
N LEU A 684 7.43 4.37 -15.76
CA LEU A 684 8.33 3.41 -15.13
C LEU A 684 9.59 4.08 -14.54
N ARG A 685 10.15 5.04 -15.27
CA ARG A 685 11.28 5.84 -14.82
C ARG A 685 10.94 6.62 -13.54
N LEU A 686 9.77 7.25 -13.50
CA LEU A 686 9.26 7.89 -12.29
C LEU A 686 9.10 6.91 -11.13
N PHE A 687 8.61 5.70 -11.38
CA PHE A 687 8.46 4.66 -10.35
C PHE A 687 9.79 4.12 -9.85
N LEU A 688 10.85 4.08 -10.68
CA LEU A 688 12.20 3.81 -10.21
C LEU A 688 12.67 4.81 -9.14
N PHE A 689 12.24 6.07 -9.26
CA PHE A 689 12.52 7.09 -8.24
C PHE A 689 11.66 6.94 -6.99
N ALA A 690 10.39 6.55 -7.16
CA ALA A 690 9.44 6.42 -6.05
C ALA A 690 9.72 5.24 -5.14
N HIS A 691 10.10 4.12 -5.74
CA HIS A 691 10.40 2.93 -4.98
C HIS A 691 11.77 3.07 -4.31
N PRO A 692 11.88 2.82 -3.02
CA PRO A 692 13.16 2.91 -2.34
C PRO A 692 14.17 2.00 -3.05
N GLY A 693 15.29 2.58 -3.49
CA GLY A 693 16.39 1.82 -4.07
C GLY A 693 16.83 0.77 -3.08
N SER A 694 16.83 -0.49 -3.48
CA SER A 694 17.21 -1.60 -2.63
C SER A 694 18.24 -2.45 -3.34
N ASP A 695 19.06 -3.14 -2.56
CA ASP A 695 19.98 -4.18 -3.01
C ASP A 695 19.29 -5.21 -3.91
N SER A 696 18.00 -5.48 -3.66
CA SER A 696 17.18 -6.34 -4.50
C SER A 696 17.05 -5.85 -5.94
N ARG A 697 17.09 -4.53 -6.18
CA ARG A 697 17.03 -3.99 -7.54
C ARG A 697 18.35 -4.25 -8.28
N LEU A 698 19.49 -4.04 -7.64
CA LEU A 698 20.80 -4.34 -8.20
C LEU A 698 20.90 -5.82 -8.54
N SER A 699 20.46 -6.71 -7.63
CA SER A 699 20.44 -8.16 -7.92
C SER A 699 19.53 -8.54 -9.09
N ARG A 700 18.38 -7.85 -9.27
CA ARG A 700 17.50 -8.11 -10.42
C ARG A 700 18.13 -7.66 -11.72
N MET A 701 18.81 -6.51 -11.74
CA MET A 701 19.59 -6.05 -12.90
C MET A 701 20.67 -7.07 -13.26
N LEU A 702 21.47 -7.51 -12.29
CA LEU A 702 22.52 -8.53 -12.49
C LEU A 702 21.96 -9.87 -12.98
N ALA A 703 20.77 -10.26 -12.48
CA ALA A 703 20.10 -11.47 -12.94
C ALA A 703 19.63 -11.39 -14.40
N ILE A 704 19.16 -10.23 -14.85
CA ILE A 704 18.80 -9.99 -16.25
C ILE A 704 20.06 -9.98 -17.11
N ILE A 705 21.10 -9.25 -16.72
CA ILE A 705 22.39 -9.24 -17.43
C ILE A 705 22.89 -10.66 -17.65
N ARG A 706 22.81 -11.52 -16.62
CA ARG A 706 23.18 -12.93 -16.74
C ARG A 706 22.26 -13.73 -17.67
N LEU A 707 20.97 -13.39 -17.71
CA LEU A 707 20.03 -14.05 -18.62
C LEU A 707 20.38 -13.73 -20.09
N ASP A 708 20.56 -12.45 -20.40
CA ASP A 708 20.72 -11.93 -21.75
C ASP A 708 22.09 -12.27 -22.34
N THR A 709 23.14 -12.11 -21.54
CA THR A 709 24.52 -12.35 -22.00
C THR A 709 24.96 -13.80 -21.82
N GLY A 710 24.31 -14.57 -20.98
CA GLY A 710 24.75 -15.89 -20.53
C GLY A 710 25.96 -15.85 -19.60
N ILE A 711 26.51 -14.66 -19.29
CA ILE A 711 27.71 -14.46 -18.49
C ILE A 711 27.28 -14.25 -17.03
N ASN A 712 27.90 -14.99 -16.11
CA ASN A 712 27.62 -14.83 -14.69
C ASN A 712 28.46 -13.71 -14.07
N PRO A 713 27.90 -12.55 -13.70
CA PRO A 713 28.67 -11.46 -13.11
C PRO A 713 29.33 -11.83 -11.77
N ASP A 714 28.78 -12.85 -11.07
CA ASP A 714 29.28 -13.30 -9.77
C ASP A 714 30.64 -14.04 -9.89
N ASP A 715 31.00 -14.53 -11.10
CA ASP A 715 32.23 -15.27 -11.38
C ASP A 715 33.25 -14.42 -12.17
N HIS A 716 32.94 -13.16 -12.47
CA HIS A 716 33.79 -12.27 -13.25
C HIS A 716 34.32 -11.13 -12.41
N TYR A 717 35.66 -10.95 -12.43
CA TYR A 717 36.38 -10.07 -11.54
C TYR A 717 36.67 -8.71 -12.18
N THR A 718 36.79 -7.68 -11.35
CA THR A 718 37.00 -6.29 -11.79
C THR A 718 38.32 -5.69 -11.28
N TYR A 719 38.99 -6.38 -10.39
CA TYR A 719 40.23 -5.94 -9.77
C TYR A 719 41.33 -7.02 -9.92
N LEU A 720 42.51 -6.56 -10.23
CA LEU A 720 43.72 -7.40 -10.40
C LEU A 720 44.83 -6.88 -9.50
N SER A 721 45.46 -7.77 -8.74
CA SER A 721 46.72 -7.54 -8.07
C SER A 721 47.77 -8.49 -8.69
N ALA A 722 48.90 -7.96 -9.06
CA ALA A 722 49.98 -8.72 -9.67
C ALA A 722 51.29 -8.46 -8.94
N ASP A 723 52.00 -9.55 -8.66
CA ASP A 723 53.35 -9.53 -8.11
C ASP A 723 54.33 -10.06 -9.14
N ALA A 724 55.51 -9.44 -9.20
CA ALA A 724 56.60 -9.92 -10.07
C ALA A 724 57.98 -9.75 -9.43
N GLY A 725 58.75 -10.80 -9.40
CA GLY A 725 60.17 -10.81 -9.07
C GLY A 725 61.02 -10.72 -10.34
N ILE A 726 61.81 -9.65 -10.48
CA ILE A 726 62.69 -9.43 -11.64
C ILE A 726 64.11 -9.38 -11.16
N THR A 727 64.97 -10.18 -11.76
CA THR A 727 66.37 -10.36 -11.38
C THR A 727 67.32 -9.88 -12.47
N MET A 728 68.45 -9.33 -12.06
CA MET A 728 69.54 -8.85 -12.94
C MET A 728 70.92 -9.21 -12.36
N PRO A 729 71.84 -9.70 -13.11
CA PRO A 729 73.24 -9.91 -12.67
C PRO A 729 73.91 -8.58 -12.38
N VAL A 730 74.63 -8.51 -11.26
CA VAL A 730 75.48 -7.36 -10.89
C VAL A 730 76.84 -7.53 -11.53
N TRP A 731 77.39 -6.49 -12.17
CA TRP A 731 78.68 -6.58 -12.90
C TRP A 731 79.86 -6.44 -11.98
N PHE A 732 79.80 -5.56 -10.99
CA PHE A 732 80.86 -5.17 -10.14
C PHE A 732 80.58 -5.43 -8.67
N LEU A 733 81.48 -5.84 -7.89
CA LEU A 733 81.50 -5.94 -6.45
C LEU A 733 80.19 -6.44 -5.79
N PRO A 734 79.57 -7.52 -6.22
CA PRO A 734 78.28 -7.99 -5.69
C PRO A 734 78.28 -8.21 -4.15
N GLY A 735 79.41 -8.60 -3.58
CA GLY A 735 79.62 -8.77 -2.15
C GLY A 735 79.52 -7.49 -1.34
N VAL A 736 80.06 -6.38 -1.90
CA VAL A 736 79.99 -5.05 -1.26
C VAL A 736 78.57 -4.50 -1.30
N MET A 737 77.91 -4.60 -2.44
CA MET A 737 76.53 -4.15 -2.62
C MET A 737 75.59 -4.90 -1.69
N ARG A 738 75.76 -6.21 -1.49
CA ARG A 738 75.00 -7.05 -0.57
C ARG A 738 75.22 -6.69 0.88
N THR A 739 76.50 -6.46 1.31
CA THR A 739 76.83 -6.11 2.70
C THR A 739 76.32 -4.72 3.07
N LEU A 740 76.30 -3.78 2.17
CA LEU A 740 75.80 -2.42 2.37
C LEU A 740 74.29 -2.29 2.18
N ARG A 741 73.57 -3.38 1.77
CA ARG A 741 72.16 -3.41 1.47
C ARG A 741 71.71 -2.26 0.54
N ILE A 742 72.52 -1.90 -0.42
CA ILE A 742 72.25 -0.82 -1.36
C ILE A 742 71.16 -1.29 -2.35
N GLY A 743 70.12 -0.48 -2.55
CA GLY A 743 69.06 -0.71 -3.55
C GLY A 743 67.75 -1.30 -3.02
N GLY A 744 67.67 -1.78 -1.78
CA GLY A 744 66.39 -2.18 -1.13
C GLY A 744 65.74 -3.47 -1.66
N GLY A 745 66.41 -4.27 -2.51
CA GLY A 745 65.92 -5.56 -3.02
C GLY A 745 66.63 -6.76 -2.39
N ALA A 746 66.30 -7.97 -2.86
CA ALA A 746 66.93 -9.21 -2.44
C ALA A 746 68.23 -9.47 -3.20
N TRP A 747 69.20 -10.13 -2.53
CA TRP A 747 70.52 -10.46 -3.10
C TRP A 747 70.76 -11.95 -3.03
N GLU A 748 70.89 -12.59 -4.15
CA GLU A 748 71.17 -14.04 -4.24
C GLU A 748 72.15 -14.37 -5.36
N ALA A 749 73.19 -15.16 -5.04
CA ALA A 749 74.14 -15.69 -5.99
C ALA A 749 74.75 -14.65 -6.99
N GLY A 750 74.99 -13.41 -6.54
CA GLY A 750 75.54 -12.33 -7.38
C GLY A 750 74.57 -11.61 -8.29
N ALA A 751 73.24 -11.85 -8.09
CA ALA A 751 72.21 -11.17 -8.77
C ALA A 751 71.44 -10.30 -7.79
N TYR A 752 70.87 -9.19 -8.29
CA TYR A 752 69.94 -8.29 -7.60
C TYR A 752 68.54 -8.58 -8.09
N THR A 753 67.63 -8.83 -7.14
CA THR A 753 66.20 -9.06 -7.42
C THR A 753 65.36 -7.97 -6.81
N VAL A 754 64.43 -7.47 -7.56
CA VAL A 754 63.37 -6.54 -7.11
C VAL A 754 62.04 -7.24 -7.16
N ASP A 755 61.34 -7.25 -6.04
CA ASP A 755 59.94 -7.68 -5.94
C ASP A 755 59.05 -6.45 -6.03
N LEU A 756 58.06 -6.53 -6.90
CA LEU A 756 57.17 -5.43 -7.26
C LEU A 756 55.73 -5.91 -7.20
N GLN A 757 54.85 -5.02 -6.79
CA GLN A 757 53.44 -5.22 -6.81
C GLN A 757 52.77 -4.10 -7.61
N ALA A 758 51.77 -4.42 -8.39
CA ALA A 758 50.95 -3.45 -9.11
C ALA A 758 49.50 -3.91 -9.17
N ASP A 759 48.61 -2.97 -8.92
CA ASP A 759 47.20 -3.18 -8.95
C ASP A 759 46.56 -2.46 -10.13
N TYR A 760 45.45 -2.99 -10.60
CA TYR A 760 44.64 -2.37 -11.63
C TYR A 760 43.17 -2.73 -11.44
N SER A 761 42.27 -1.78 -11.67
CA SER A 761 40.80 -2.00 -11.68
C SER A 761 40.16 -1.29 -12.87
N TYR A 762 39.07 -1.83 -13.30
CA TYR A 762 38.19 -1.15 -14.28
C TYR A 762 37.50 0.04 -13.67
#